data_126f4ac60c056a07fbfb391da62852f9
#
_entry.id   126f4ac60c056a07fbfb391da62852f9
#
_cell.length_a   1.000
_cell.length_b   1.000
_cell.length_c   1.000
_cell.angle_alpha   90.00
_cell.angle_beta   90.00
_cell.angle_gamma   90.00
#
_symmetry.space_group_name_H-M   'P 1'
#
loop_
_entity.id
_entity.type
_entity.pdbx_description
1 polymer ?
#
loop_
_entity_poly.entity_id
_entity_poly.type
_entity_poly.pdbx_seq_one_letter_code
_entity_poly.pdbx_strand_id
1 'polypeptide(L)'
;MTVSTVPFLALSAVGAFATAPAWAADEPRAAPPMSGADGSDVDDAQRSDILVNGVRDKRADVAKAVAPLVNTPRSVVVLPKEVIDQTGSTTLEDALRTVPGITFGAAEGGNPIGDRPFIRGFDSQGSIYVDGVRDLASQTREVFATDSIQIVRGSDSTLGGRGSAGGSLNIVTKKPELDNFGSVQASFGNADYKRVVADVNLQLSDMAAFRVEGLWHDQDIAGRDALYSRRWGVAPSVTIGLGTPTRLTASYYYLESHALPDSGIPYLYTLGNAPGTGEVHTGPAIGTVTTAGGQTGFVDRSNFYGLASRDFRDATTNQAQLRVEHDFGGLTLRNTARYTHNDQSYIFTLPDDSQGNVYGTTATNSGGALTSGGYVWRRANTRYGYSESLIDQTDLFGTFSTGSIDHSIAVGTEFAWEKSRRGTLNVSSGFGNSPRCTTATLARDNCTSLFTPNPADPWVNYASDTSSVVAPIVRNPGFAEIQNDARTQSVYGFDSITLTPRLILNLGLRFDRFTSIAQAGVATADTPRTRIERTDNLVNWQAGLVFKPTPETSVYASYATAATPPNALLGEGREDNNTIIGGRDPATLTVDSLKVQKTRSYEVGAKASLFGERLSLGLAGFQTDIRNARVIDANQNVSFIGENRIRGVEFSVNGQ
;
A
#
# COMPACT_ATOMS: atom_id res chain seq x y z
N MET A 1 23.54 -15.38 22.68
CA MET A 1 24.64 -14.46 22.47
C MET A 1 24.05 -13.09 22.35
N THR A 2 24.34 -12.28 23.30
CA THR A 2 23.93 -10.91 23.63
C THR A 2 22.92 -10.21 22.69
N VAL A 3 21.67 -10.24 23.14
CA VAL A 3 20.61 -9.35 22.67
C VAL A 3 20.86 -7.99 23.31
N SER A 4 21.17 -6.98 22.50
CA SER A 4 21.26 -5.59 22.95
C SER A 4 19.85 -5.04 23.09
N THR A 5 19.34 -5.02 24.30
CA THR A 5 18.11 -4.34 24.68
C THR A 5 18.40 -2.85 24.82
N VAL A 6 17.81 -2.05 23.95
CA VAL A 6 17.70 -0.60 24.12
C VAL A 6 16.56 -0.35 25.12
N PRO A 7 16.76 0.37 26.22
CA PRO A 7 15.71 0.62 27.18
C PRO A 7 14.74 1.67 26.62
N PHE A 8 13.48 1.28 26.45
CA PHE A 8 12.37 2.22 26.28
C PHE A 8 12.11 2.92 27.61
N LEU A 9 12.28 4.22 27.63
CA LEU A 9 11.77 5.06 28.72
C LEU A 9 10.24 5.11 28.59
N ALA A 10 9.56 4.37 29.45
CA ALA A 10 8.11 4.49 29.63
C ALA A 10 7.83 5.79 30.40
N LEU A 11 7.28 6.79 29.71
CA LEU A 11 6.70 7.96 30.35
C LEU A 11 5.29 7.60 30.82
N SER A 12 5.17 7.22 32.10
CA SER A 12 3.88 7.04 32.76
C SER A 12 3.29 8.42 33.09
N ALA A 13 2.37 8.90 32.25
CA ALA A 13 1.52 10.04 32.59
C ALA A 13 0.33 9.55 33.40
N VAL A 14 0.36 9.81 34.70
CA VAL A 14 -0.79 9.62 35.61
C VAL A 14 -1.83 10.70 35.28
N GLY A 15 -2.99 10.27 34.78
CA GLY A 15 -4.11 11.16 34.53
C GLY A 15 -4.83 11.58 35.80
N ALA A 16 -4.87 12.88 36.06
CA ALA A 16 -5.83 13.46 36.98
C ALA A 16 -7.07 13.90 36.18
N PHE A 17 -8.18 13.20 36.36
CA PHE A 17 -9.48 13.63 35.87
C PHE A 17 -9.96 14.82 36.71
N ALA A 18 -9.94 16.01 36.13
CA ALA A 18 -10.63 17.17 36.67
C ALA A 18 -12.05 17.20 36.07
N THR A 19 -13.05 17.20 36.95
CA THR A 19 -14.48 17.34 36.62
C THR A 19 -14.75 18.71 36.02
N ALA A 20 -15.22 18.77 34.76
CA ALA A 20 -15.69 19.98 34.12
C ALA A 20 -17.16 20.28 34.54
N PRO A 21 -17.53 21.52 34.82
CA PRO A 21 -18.91 21.90 35.10
C PRO A 21 -19.72 21.97 33.81
N ALA A 22 -20.99 21.53 33.93
CA ALA A 22 -21.98 21.58 32.87
C ALA A 22 -22.24 23.04 32.41
N TRP A 23 -22.19 23.29 31.11
CA TRP A 23 -22.56 24.55 30.49
C TRP A 23 -24.02 24.51 30.11
N ALA A 24 -24.77 25.51 30.62
CA ALA A 24 -26.16 25.77 30.28
C ALA A 24 -26.22 26.33 28.84
N ALA A 25 -27.24 25.88 28.10
CA ALA A 25 -27.58 26.40 26.80
C ALA A 25 -28.08 27.84 26.89
N ASP A 26 -27.49 28.78 26.17
CA ASP A 26 -28.00 30.10 25.92
C ASP A 26 -28.59 30.23 24.52
N GLU A 27 -29.73 30.92 24.42
CA GLU A 27 -30.52 31.10 23.20
C GLU A 27 -29.84 32.05 22.19
N PRO A 28 -30.19 32.02 20.90
CA PRO A 28 -29.52 32.79 19.85
C PRO A 28 -29.91 34.26 19.87
N ARG A 29 -28.93 35.12 20.05
CA ARG A 29 -29.06 36.55 19.95
C ARG A 29 -28.84 37.02 18.51
N ALA A 30 -29.80 37.82 18.01
CA ALA A 30 -29.81 38.38 16.67
C ALA A 30 -28.59 39.27 16.37
N ALA A 31 -28.09 39.19 15.13
CA ALA A 31 -26.99 39.96 14.61
C ALA A 31 -27.35 41.42 14.33
N PRO A 32 -26.46 42.40 14.56
CA PRO A 32 -26.59 43.78 14.07
C PRO A 32 -26.06 43.92 12.63
N PRO A 33 -26.49 44.94 11.86
CA PRO A 33 -26.22 45.09 10.44
C PRO A 33 -24.80 45.55 10.11
N MET A 34 -24.30 45.06 8.96
CA MET A 34 -23.03 45.42 8.37
C MET A 34 -22.96 46.88 7.93
N SER A 35 -21.88 47.56 8.25
CA SER A 35 -21.43 48.76 7.54
C SER A 35 -20.01 48.52 7.01
N GLY A 36 -19.82 48.91 5.77
CA GLY A 36 -18.75 48.50 4.92
C GLY A 36 -17.40 49.19 5.10
N ALA A 37 -16.53 48.67 4.31
CA ALA A 37 -15.34 49.21 3.66
C ALA A 37 -13.99 49.16 4.38
N ASP A 38 -13.13 48.55 3.69
CA ASP A 38 -11.72 48.80 3.35
C ASP A 38 -10.65 47.87 3.98
N GLY A 39 -10.08 47.17 3.05
CA GLY A 39 -8.65 46.96 2.77
C GLY A 39 -7.74 46.47 3.87
N SER A 40 -7.42 45.18 3.81
CA SER A 40 -6.01 44.70 3.84
C SER A 40 -5.96 43.20 3.60
N ASP A 41 -5.33 42.83 2.48
CA ASP A 41 -4.84 41.50 2.18
C ASP A 41 -3.79 41.10 3.22
N VAL A 42 -4.14 40.31 4.20
CA VAL A 42 -3.20 39.47 4.97
C VAL A 42 -3.96 38.26 5.52
N ASP A 43 -3.42 37.06 5.24
CA ASP A 43 -3.76 35.79 5.83
C ASP A 43 -5.00 35.02 5.34
N ASP A 44 -5.01 34.64 4.06
CA ASP A 44 -5.85 33.55 3.55
C ASP A 44 -5.08 32.21 3.45
N ALA A 45 -3.96 32.07 4.12
CA ALA A 45 -3.10 30.88 4.04
C ALA A 45 -3.48 29.74 5.02
N GLN A 46 -4.53 29.90 5.84
CA GLN A 46 -4.82 28.94 6.92
C GLN A 46 -6.26 28.46 7.03
N ARG A 47 -7.14 28.76 6.07
CA ARG A 47 -8.44 28.08 6.02
C ARG A 47 -8.37 26.91 5.05
N SER A 48 -8.27 25.71 5.59
CA SER A 48 -8.53 24.47 4.89
C SER A 48 -10.02 24.38 4.56
N ASP A 49 -10.50 25.19 3.63
CA ASP A 49 -11.83 25.01 3.10
C ASP A 49 -11.86 23.75 2.24
N ILE A 50 -12.71 22.86 2.66
CA ILE A 50 -13.06 21.57 2.12
C ILE A 50 -13.47 21.71 0.67
N LEU A 51 -12.68 21.20 -0.25
CA LEU A 51 -13.03 21.16 -1.66
C LEU A 51 -12.73 19.79 -2.26
N VAL A 52 -13.79 19.06 -2.49
CA VAL A 52 -13.79 17.86 -3.30
C VAL A 52 -13.38 18.23 -4.72
N ASN A 53 -12.12 17.98 -5.07
CA ASN A 53 -11.60 17.98 -6.45
C ASN A 53 -11.77 19.22 -7.34
N GLY A 54 -12.17 20.36 -6.80
CA GLY A 54 -12.24 21.58 -7.57
C GLY A 54 -11.09 22.54 -7.24
N VAL A 55 -9.84 22.25 -7.62
CA VAL A 55 -8.76 23.01 -7.00
C VAL A 55 -7.95 23.77 -8.02
N ARG A 56 -8.27 25.04 -8.16
CA ARG A 56 -7.53 25.96 -9.00
C ARG A 56 -6.11 26.22 -8.50
N ASP A 57 -5.91 26.36 -7.19
CA ASP A 57 -4.65 26.79 -6.59
C ASP A 57 -4.05 25.82 -5.56
N LYS A 58 -4.73 24.71 -5.21
CA LYS A 58 -4.14 23.73 -4.29
C LYS A 58 -3.02 22.94 -4.97
N ARG A 59 -1.88 22.92 -4.32
CA ARG A 59 -0.77 22.02 -4.66
C ARG A 59 -0.91 20.75 -3.84
N ALA A 60 -0.38 19.64 -4.36
CA ALA A 60 -0.19 18.48 -3.50
C ALA A 60 0.75 18.86 -2.34
N ASP A 61 0.46 18.38 -1.12
CA ASP A 61 1.26 18.71 0.08
C ASP A 61 2.60 17.94 0.10
N VAL A 62 3.34 18.09 -0.98
CA VAL A 62 4.72 17.60 -1.13
C VAL A 62 5.57 18.69 -1.75
N ALA A 63 6.79 18.86 -1.27
CA ALA A 63 7.72 19.88 -1.79
C ALA A 63 7.94 19.77 -3.30
N LYS A 64 7.91 18.55 -3.84
CA LYS A 64 8.08 18.24 -5.28
C LYS A 64 6.88 18.62 -6.16
N ALA A 65 5.73 19.00 -5.57
CA ALA A 65 4.56 19.46 -6.30
C ALA A 65 4.69 20.95 -6.64
N VAL A 66 5.46 21.26 -7.66
CA VAL A 66 5.83 22.63 -8.05
C VAL A 66 4.72 23.40 -8.78
N ALA A 67 3.57 22.77 -9.07
CA ALA A 67 2.45 23.41 -9.76
C ALA A 67 1.12 23.06 -9.12
N PRO A 68 0.12 23.98 -9.14
CA PRO A 68 -1.27 23.64 -8.85
C PRO A 68 -1.77 22.49 -9.73
N LEU A 69 -2.78 21.74 -9.26
CA LEU A 69 -3.27 20.55 -9.95
C LEU A 69 -3.74 20.82 -11.38
N VAL A 70 -4.37 21.99 -11.62
CA VAL A 70 -4.82 22.41 -12.96
C VAL A 70 -3.65 22.71 -13.90
N ASN A 71 -2.49 23.10 -13.37
CA ASN A 71 -1.27 23.42 -14.11
C ASN A 71 -0.29 22.25 -14.19
N THR A 72 -0.62 21.13 -13.54
CA THR A 72 0.20 19.93 -13.57
C THR A 72 -0.09 19.12 -14.82
N PRO A 73 0.89 18.85 -15.71
CA PRO A 73 0.67 18.14 -16.97
C PRO A 73 0.56 16.62 -16.77
N ARG A 74 -0.31 16.19 -15.86
CA ARG A 74 -0.59 14.80 -15.51
C ARG A 74 -2.00 14.65 -14.98
N SER A 75 -2.55 13.45 -15.10
CA SER A 75 -3.77 13.06 -14.38
C SER A 75 -3.45 12.90 -12.90
N VAL A 76 -4.02 13.76 -12.05
CA VAL A 76 -3.89 13.72 -10.59
C VAL A 76 -5.28 13.71 -9.99
N VAL A 77 -5.49 12.84 -9.00
CA VAL A 77 -6.72 12.77 -8.21
C VAL A 77 -6.35 12.96 -6.74
N VAL A 78 -7.12 13.76 -6.03
CA VAL A 78 -7.01 13.94 -4.58
C VAL A 78 -8.31 13.47 -3.95
N LEU A 79 -8.23 12.53 -3.02
CA LEU A 79 -9.31 12.09 -2.16
C LEU A 79 -9.15 12.78 -0.81
N PRO A 80 -9.94 13.82 -0.51
CA PRO A 80 -9.88 14.49 0.77
C PRO A 80 -10.57 13.66 1.86
N LYS A 81 -10.29 13.99 3.11
CA LYS A 81 -10.84 13.32 4.29
C LYS A 81 -12.37 13.17 4.24
N GLU A 82 -13.06 14.20 3.78
CA GLU A 82 -14.52 14.23 3.70
C GLU A 82 -15.07 13.13 2.79
N VAL A 83 -14.43 12.88 1.64
CA VAL A 83 -14.84 11.80 0.74
C VAL A 83 -14.53 10.43 1.36
N ILE A 84 -13.38 10.29 2.03
CA ILE A 84 -13.00 9.06 2.74
C ILE A 84 -14.03 8.75 3.84
N ASP A 85 -14.42 9.75 4.63
CA ASP A 85 -15.41 9.63 5.70
C ASP A 85 -16.82 9.34 5.15
N GLN A 86 -17.25 10.04 4.09
CA GLN A 86 -18.57 9.87 3.48
C GLN A 86 -18.75 8.51 2.80
N THR A 87 -17.67 7.95 2.26
CA THR A 87 -17.70 6.59 1.67
C THR A 87 -17.61 5.48 2.72
N GLY A 88 -17.37 5.82 3.99
CA GLY A 88 -17.20 4.86 5.07
C GLY A 88 -15.94 4.01 4.92
N SER A 89 -14.97 4.49 4.15
CA SER A 89 -13.71 3.79 3.90
C SER A 89 -12.93 3.62 5.21
N THR A 90 -12.45 2.42 5.48
CA THR A 90 -11.67 2.10 6.69
C THR A 90 -10.20 1.92 6.38
N THR A 91 -9.88 1.49 5.17
CA THR A 91 -8.53 1.19 4.70
C THR A 91 -8.18 1.99 3.44
N LEU A 92 -6.89 2.04 3.11
CA LEU A 92 -6.42 2.61 1.84
C LEU A 92 -7.09 1.92 0.64
N GLU A 93 -7.21 0.60 0.69
CA GLU A 93 -7.87 -0.17 -0.36
C GLU A 93 -9.33 0.25 -0.54
N ASP A 94 -10.09 0.39 0.57
CA ASP A 94 -11.49 0.82 0.51
C ASP A 94 -11.62 2.20 -0.13
N ALA A 95 -10.80 3.16 0.28
CA ALA A 95 -10.81 4.52 -0.25
C ALA A 95 -10.48 4.55 -1.75
N LEU A 96 -9.50 3.78 -2.19
CA LEU A 96 -9.06 3.75 -3.58
C LEU A 96 -10.03 3.02 -4.52
N ARG A 97 -10.94 2.17 -4.02
CA ARG A 97 -11.99 1.53 -4.84
C ARG A 97 -12.92 2.52 -5.53
N THR A 98 -13.03 3.73 -5.01
CA THR A 98 -13.81 4.81 -5.61
C THR A 98 -13.10 5.50 -6.78
N VAL A 99 -11.82 5.20 -7.02
CA VAL A 99 -10.98 5.86 -8.01
C VAL A 99 -10.88 5.04 -9.30
N PRO A 100 -11.30 5.56 -10.46
CA PRO A 100 -11.19 4.85 -11.73
C PRO A 100 -9.74 4.53 -12.08
N GLY A 101 -9.52 3.37 -12.72
CA GLY A 101 -8.20 2.95 -13.20
C GLY A 101 -7.28 2.41 -12.11
N ILE A 102 -7.80 2.16 -10.90
CA ILE A 102 -7.11 1.45 -9.83
C ILE A 102 -7.80 0.10 -9.60
N THR A 103 -7.00 -0.95 -9.51
CA THR A 103 -7.42 -2.29 -9.11
C THR A 103 -6.47 -2.82 -8.05
N PHE A 104 -6.80 -3.94 -7.44
CA PHE A 104 -5.99 -4.51 -6.36
C PHE A 104 -5.58 -5.94 -6.69
N GLY A 105 -4.36 -6.29 -6.29
CA GLY A 105 -3.82 -7.64 -6.42
C GLY A 105 -4.04 -8.45 -5.16
N ALA A 106 -4.17 -9.77 -5.33
CA ALA A 106 -4.26 -10.72 -4.22
C ALA A 106 -2.88 -11.11 -3.67
N ALA A 107 -2.87 -11.63 -2.44
CA ALA A 107 -1.70 -12.21 -1.79
C ALA A 107 -1.47 -13.66 -2.21
N GLU A 108 -1.27 -13.90 -3.51
CA GLU A 108 -1.07 -15.21 -4.09
C GLU A 108 0.32 -15.33 -4.73
N GLY A 109 0.85 -16.54 -4.87
CA GLY A 109 2.11 -16.79 -5.55
C GLY A 109 3.33 -16.23 -4.81
N GLY A 110 3.29 -16.18 -3.47
CA GLY A 110 4.39 -15.70 -2.64
C GLY A 110 4.35 -14.19 -2.33
N ASN A 111 3.35 -13.48 -2.82
CA ASN A 111 3.14 -12.08 -2.43
C ASN A 111 2.65 -12.00 -0.98
N PRO A 112 3.19 -11.07 -0.17
CA PRO A 112 2.70 -10.84 1.18
C PRO A 112 1.29 -10.25 1.16
N ILE A 113 0.55 -10.47 2.24
CA ILE A 113 -0.75 -9.86 2.43
C ILE A 113 -0.56 -8.36 2.77
N GLY A 114 -1.28 -7.49 2.06
CA GLY A 114 -1.23 -6.04 2.26
C GLY A 114 -1.74 -5.28 1.03
N ASP A 115 -1.69 -3.96 1.11
CA ASP A 115 -2.11 -3.09 0.01
C ASP A 115 -1.26 -3.34 -1.23
N ARG A 116 -1.92 -3.69 -2.32
CA ARG A 116 -1.28 -3.93 -3.61
C ARG A 116 -2.06 -3.26 -4.73
N PRO A 117 -1.98 -1.94 -4.83
CA PRO A 117 -2.67 -1.20 -5.88
C PRO A 117 -1.99 -1.39 -7.23
N PHE A 118 -2.82 -1.56 -8.27
CA PHE A 118 -2.42 -1.48 -9.67
C PHE A 118 -2.99 -0.19 -10.26
N ILE A 119 -2.14 0.69 -10.72
CA ILE A 119 -2.54 1.91 -11.40
C ILE A 119 -2.31 1.74 -12.89
N ARG A 120 -3.35 1.95 -13.70
CA ARG A 120 -3.31 1.72 -15.15
C ARG A 120 -2.80 0.32 -15.52
N GLY A 121 -3.11 -0.69 -14.70
CA GLY A 121 -2.69 -2.09 -14.89
C GLY A 121 -1.25 -2.41 -14.48
N PHE A 122 -0.49 -1.45 -13.95
CA PHE A 122 0.86 -1.68 -13.45
C PHE A 122 0.89 -1.74 -11.92
N ASP A 123 1.61 -2.71 -11.38
CA ASP A 123 1.84 -2.84 -9.93
C ASP A 123 2.52 -1.59 -9.38
N SER A 124 1.87 -0.92 -8.45
CA SER A 124 2.32 0.32 -7.82
C SER A 124 2.59 0.18 -6.32
N GLN A 125 2.73 -1.06 -5.81
CA GLN A 125 3.02 -1.33 -4.40
C GLN A 125 4.31 -0.63 -3.92
N GLY A 126 5.33 -0.56 -4.75
CA GLY A 126 6.58 0.13 -4.45
C GLY A 126 6.53 1.66 -4.60
N SER A 127 5.38 2.23 -4.96
CA SER A 127 5.19 3.66 -5.20
C SER A 127 4.14 4.26 -4.27
N ILE A 128 4.10 3.78 -3.02
CA ILE A 128 3.29 4.34 -1.93
C ILE A 128 4.20 5.22 -1.09
N TYR A 129 3.72 6.43 -0.79
CA TYR A 129 4.40 7.45 0.00
C TYR A 129 3.51 7.90 1.14
N VAL A 130 4.11 8.35 2.23
CA VAL A 130 3.43 9.06 3.32
C VAL A 130 4.15 10.38 3.52
N ASP A 131 3.42 11.48 3.41
CA ASP A 131 3.95 12.85 3.45
C ASP A 131 5.13 13.10 2.48
N GLY A 132 5.10 12.45 1.31
CA GLY A 132 6.12 12.56 0.29
C GLY A 132 7.36 11.68 0.48
N VAL A 133 7.44 10.91 1.56
CA VAL A 133 8.51 9.95 1.85
C VAL A 133 8.03 8.53 1.53
N ARG A 134 8.86 7.73 0.86
CA ARG A 134 8.52 6.36 0.46
C ARG A 134 8.18 5.47 1.66
N ASP A 135 7.13 4.66 1.50
CA ASP A 135 6.67 3.68 2.49
C ASP A 135 6.62 2.28 1.88
N LEU A 136 7.72 1.56 1.98
CA LEU A 136 7.97 0.30 1.26
C LEU A 136 7.47 -0.95 2.01
N ALA A 137 6.55 -0.87 2.93
CA ALA A 137 6.08 -2.03 3.65
C ALA A 137 4.86 -2.68 3.01
N SER A 138 4.82 -4.04 3.01
CA SER A 138 3.59 -4.79 2.75
C SER A 138 2.73 -4.75 4.01
N GLN A 139 1.77 -3.86 4.04
CA GLN A 139 0.86 -3.64 5.16
C GLN A 139 -0.52 -3.25 4.65
N THR A 140 -1.54 -3.44 5.47
CA THR A 140 -2.85 -2.84 5.26
C THR A 140 -2.90 -1.51 5.99
N ARG A 141 -3.02 -0.41 5.25
CA ARG A 141 -3.01 0.95 5.81
C ARG A 141 -4.42 1.37 6.18
N GLU A 142 -4.57 1.83 7.39
CA GLU A 142 -5.77 2.45 7.92
C GLU A 142 -5.82 3.95 7.57
N VAL A 143 -7.03 4.50 7.46
CA VAL A 143 -7.22 5.91 7.08
C VAL A 143 -7.53 6.84 8.26
N PHE A 144 -7.54 6.37 9.50
CA PHE A 144 -7.94 7.17 10.67
C PHE A 144 -7.06 8.42 10.91
N ALA A 145 -5.77 8.37 10.55
CA ALA A 145 -4.82 9.46 10.66
C ALA A 145 -4.54 10.16 9.31
N THR A 146 -5.38 9.88 8.28
CA THR A 146 -5.21 10.41 6.92
C THR A 146 -6.03 11.69 6.75
N ASP A 147 -5.41 12.73 6.19
CA ASP A 147 -6.05 13.96 5.77
C ASP A 147 -6.50 13.87 4.30
N SER A 148 -5.63 13.37 3.44
CA SER A 148 -5.96 13.15 2.03
C SER A 148 -5.10 12.05 1.41
N ILE A 149 -5.58 11.49 0.28
CA ILE A 149 -4.82 10.56 -0.55
C ILE A 149 -4.66 11.17 -1.93
N GLN A 150 -3.42 11.34 -2.36
CA GLN A 150 -3.07 11.94 -3.64
C GLN A 150 -2.60 10.85 -4.59
N ILE A 151 -3.23 10.73 -5.74
CA ILE A 151 -2.95 9.74 -6.77
C ILE A 151 -2.38 10.45 -7.98
N VAL A 152 -1.10 10.21 -8.29
CA VAL A 152 -0.46 10.69 -9.52
C VAL A 152 -0.36 9.53 -10.50
N ARG A 153 -0.93 9.67 -11.67
CA ARG A 153 -0.93 8.63 -12.70
C ARG A 153 0.20 8.82 -13.71
N GLY A 154 0.63 7.73 -14.35
CA GLY A 154 1.77 7.72 -15.28
C GLY A 154 3.11 7.52 -14.60
N SER A 155 4.19 7.44 -15.40
CA SER A 155 5.54 7.18 -14.88
C SER A 155 5.98 8.18 -13.81
N ASP A 156 6.49 7.70 -12.68
CA ASP A 156 6.65 8.47 -11.45
C ASP A 156 8.07 8.52 -10.89
N SER A 157 9.05 7.92 -11.55
CA SER A 157 10.41 7.84 -11.00
C SER A 157 11.11 9.19 -10.85
N THR A 158 10.63 10.26 -11.48
CA THR A 158 11.16 11.61 -11.25
C THR A 158 10.78 12.14 -9.89
N LEU A 159 9.57 11.85 -9.39
CA LEU A 159 9.08 12.30 -8.08
C LEU A 159 9.61 11.39 -6.95
N GLY A 160 9.47 10.08 -7.14
CA GLY A 160 9.71 9.10 -6.08
C GLY A 160 10.96 8.25 -6.22
N GLY A 161 11.78 8.42 -7.25
CA GLY A 161 12.93 7.58 -7.53
C GLY A 161 12.53 6.28 -8.25
N ARG A 162 13.20 5.16 -7.92
CA ARG A 162 12.84 3.86 -8.49
C ARG A 162 11.33 3.61 -8.34
N GLY A 163 10.60 3.47 -9.41
CA GLY A 163 9.14 3.51 -9.32
C GLY A 163 8.40 2.70 -10.36
N SER A 164 7.10 2.71 -10.19
CA SER A 164 6.14 2.08 -11.06
C SER A 164 5.93 2.85 -12.36
N ALA A 165 5.59 2.11 -13.39
CA ALA A 165 5.12 2.64 -14.66
C ALA A 165 3.72 3.26 -14.58
N GLY A 166 2.89 2.82 -13.64
CA GLY A 166 1.48 3.17 -13.52
C GLY A 166 1.22 4.50 -12.80
N GLY A 167 2.02 4.79 -11.78
CA GLY A 167 1.84 5.98 -10.95
C GLY A 167 2.22 5.77 -9.50
N SER A 168 1.89 6.74 -8.66
CA SER A 168 2.14 6.74 -7.22
C SER A 168 0.94 7.18 -6.40
N LEU A 169 0.96 6.79 -5.14
CA LEU A 169 0.02 7.17 -4.09
C LEU A 169 0.78 7.92 -3.01
N ASN A 170 0.29 9.08 -2.59
CA ASN A 170 0.81 9.80 -1.44
C ASN A 170 -0.29 9.98 -0.40
N ILE A 171 -0.09 9.42 0.77
CA ILE A 171 -0.96 9.59 1.93
C ILE A 171 -0.47 10.82 2.68
N VAL A 172 -1.32 11.81 2.83
CA VAL A 172 -1.06 13.00 3.64
C VAL A 172 -1.62 12.75 5.02
N THR A 173 -0.79 12.90 6.04
CA THR A 173 -1.21 12.71 7.43
C THR A 173 -1.80 14.01 8.00
N LYS A 174 -2.72 13.86 8.96
CA LYS A 174 -3.25 14.98 9.73
C LYS A 174 -2.13 15.63 10.54
N LYS A 175 -2.18 16.96 10.67
CA LYS A 175 -1.17 17.76 11.38
C LYS A 175 -1.80 18.55 12.52
N PRO A 176 -1.03 18.91 13.57
CA PRO A 176 -1.45 19.84 14.61
C PRO A 176 -1.75 21.23 14.05
N GLU A 177 -2.80 21.88 14.58
CA GLU A 177 -3.28 23.21 14.19
C GLU A 177 -3.43 24.13 15.40
N LEU A 178 -3.33 25.45 15.20
CA LEU A 178 -3.54 26.45 16.27
C LEU A 178 -5.03 26.65 16.55
N ASP A 179 -5.69 25.55 16.91
CA ASP A 179 -7.11 25.53 17.31
C ASP A 179 -7.34 24.40 18.30
N ASN A 180 -8.47 24.43 19.01
CA ASN A 180 -8.90 23.37 19.91
C ASN A 180 -10.16 22.72 19.35
N PHE A 181 -10.04 21.48 18.93
CA PHE A 181 -11.17 20.70 18.47
C PHE A 181 -11.04 19.23 18.87
N GLY A 182 -12.15 18.53 18.86
CA GLY A 182 -12.17 17.11 19.07
C GLY A 182 -13.38 16.48 18.41
N SER A 183 -13.19 15.29 17.87
CA SER A 183 -14.26 14.48 17.33
C SER A 183 -14.13 13.04 17.77
N VAL A 184 -15.26 12.38 17.99
CA VAL A 184 -15.35 10.94 18.22
C VAL A 184 -16.43 10.41 17.30
N GLN A 185 -16.09 9.43 16.49
CA GLN A 185 -17.03 8.73 15.63
C GLN A 185 -17.15 7.28 16.09
N ALA A 186 -18.36 6.83 16.39
CA ALA A 186 -18.68 5.43 16.68
C ALA A 186 -19.58 4.89 15.57
N SER A 187 -19.23 3.70 15.05
CA SER A 187 -19.96 3.03 13.99
C SER A 187 -20.27 1.60 14.38
N PHE A 188 -21.49 1.16 14.08
CA PHE A 188 -21.97 -0.19 14.30
C PHE A 188 -22.65 -0.72 13.04
N GLY A 189 -22.58 -2.02 12.81
CA GLY A 189 -23.17 -2.63 11.63
C GLY A 189 -23.44 -4.13 11.79
N ASN A 190 -23.90 -4.75 10.72
CA ASN A 190 -24.00 -6.20 10.63
C ASN A 190 -22.62 -6.84 10.69
N ALA A 191 -22.56 -8.17 10.81
CA ALA A 191 -21.30 -8.92 10.99
C ALA A 191 -20.48 -8.41 12.20
N ASP A 192 -21.16 -8.11 13.29
CA ASP A 192 -20.60 -7.63 14.56
C ASP A 192 -19.65 -6.42 14.41
N TYR A 193 -19.88 -5.59 13.37
CA TYR A 193 -19.06 -4.44 13.05
C TYR A 193 -19.11 -3.38 14.15
N LYS A 194 -17.97 -3.03 14.69
CA LYS A 194 -17.77 -2.02 15.71
C LYS A 194 -16.52 -1.23 15.40
N ARG A 195 -16.64 0.09 15.31
CA ARG A 195 -15.48 0.97 15.06
C ARG A 195 -15.62 2.26 15.85
N VAL A 196 -14.55 2.66 16.50
CA VAL A 196 -14.44 3.95 17.17
C VAL A 196 -13.18 4.64 16.66
N VAL A 197 -13.32 5.88 16.20
CA VAL A 197 -12.22 6.75 15.81
C VAL A 197 -12.33 8.05 16.61
N ALA A 198 -11.22 8.48 17.19
CA ALA A 198 -11.11 9.75 17.91
C ALA A 198 -10.02 10.60 17.25
N ASP A 199 -10.24 11.91 17.18
CA ASP A 199 -9.30 12.91 16.68
C ASP A 199 -9.39 14.13 17.58
N VAL A 200 -8.30 14.47 18.27
CA VAL A 200 -8.24 15.57 19.22
C VAL A 200 -7.03 16.43 18.92
N ASN A 201 -7.27 17.72 18.74
CA ASN A 201 -6.24 18.73 18.54
C ASN A 201 -6.29 19.76 19.68
N LEU A 202 -5.16 20.04 20.29
CA LEU A 202 -5.01 20.94 21.39
C LEU A 202 -3.95 22.00 21.06
N GLN A 203 -4.35 23.24 21.06
CA GLN A 203 -3.41 24.37 21.03
C GLN A 203 -2.71 24.45 22.39
N LEU A 204 -1.41 24.28 22.42
CA LEU A 204 -0.59 24.32 23.64
C LEU A 204 -0.09 25.73 23.96
N SER A 205 0.12 26.54 22.92
CA SER A 205 0.51 27.94 22.98
C SER A 205 0.21 28.63 21.64
N ASP A 206 0.53 29.92 21.53
CA ASP A 206 0.39 30.69 20.27
C ASP A 206 1.26 30.14 19.12
N MET A 207 2.21 29.25 19.40
CA MET A 207 3.12 28.69 18.41
C MET A 207 3.20 27.17 18.45
N ALA A 208 2.45 26.50 19.32
CA ALA A 208 2.56 25.06 19.50
C ALA A 208 1.20 24.41 19.61
N ALA A 209 1.05 23.27 18.96
CA ALA A 209 -0.13 22.42 19.05
C ALA A 209 0.24 20.95 19.11
N PHE A 210 -0.65 20.16 19.71
CA PHE A 210 -0.58 18.71 19.79
C PHE A 210 -1.86 18.13 19.19
N ARG A 211 -1.72 17.07 18.39
CA ARG A 211 -2.85 16.32 17.84
C ARG A 211 -2.65 14.84 18.10
N VAL A 212 -3.73 14.15 18.39
CA VAL A 212 -3.71 12.69 18.52
C VAL A 212 -4.96 12.08 17.91
N GLU A 213 -4.76 11.12 17.05
CA GLU A 213 -5.81 10.28 16.51
C GLU A 213 -5.71 8.87 17.14
N GLY A 214 -6.87 8.25 17.36
CA GLY A 214 -6.98 6.91 17.90
C GLY A 214 -8.03 6.09 17.14
N LEU A 215 -7.75 4.80 17.01
CA LEU A 215 -8.63 3.83 16.35
C LEU A 215 -8.80 2.59 17.22
N TRP A 216 -10.02 2.12 17.32
CA TRP A 216 -10.37 0.75 17.69
C TRP A 216 -11.41 0.19 16.73
N HIS A 217 -11.18 -1.04 16.24
CA HIS A 217 -12.02 -1.68 15.23
C HIS A 217 -12.07 -3.18 15.47
N ASP A 218 -13.28 -3.73 15.48
CA ASP A 218 -13.57 -5.16 15.61
C ASP A 218 -14.76 -5.49 14.69
N GLN A 219 -14.59 -6.48 13.81
CA GLN A 219 -15.68 -6.95 12.96
C GLN A 219 -15.49 -8.41 12.55
N ASP A 220 -16.58 -9.07 12.27
CA ASP A 220 -16.60 -10.26 11.42
C ASP A 220 -16.71 -9.83 9.94
N ILE A 221 -16.37 -10.72 9.01
CA ILE A 221 -16.49 -10.42 7.58
C ILE A 221 -17.89 -10.82 7.10
N ALA A 222 -18.69 -9.83 6.70
CA ALA A 222 -20.06 -10.04 6.24
C ALA A 222 -20.14 -11.07 5.09
N GLY A 223 -21.03 -12.05 5.24
CA GLY A 223 -21.25 -13.10 4.27
C GLY A 223 -20.11 -14.13 4.17
N ARG A 224 -19.25 -14.23 5.21
CA ARG A 224 -18.19 -15.24 5.31
C ARG A 224 -18.20 -15.89 6.69
N ASP A 225 -18.03 -17.21 6.74
CA ASP A 225 -17.98 -17.94 7.99
C ASP A 225 -16.61 -17.80 8.67
N ALA A 226 -16.60 -17.67 9.99
CA ALA A 226 -15.43 -17.65 10.86
C ALA A 226 -14.43 -16.48 10.65
N LEU A 227 -14.58 -15.66 9.61
CA LEU A 227 -13.61 -14.60 9.31
C LEU A 227 -13.83 -13.36 10.17
N TYR A 228 -12.74 -12.81 10.68
CA TYR A 228 -12.74 -11.56 11.47
C TYR A 228 -11.58 -10.66 11.12
N SER A 229 -11.70 -9.39 11.49
CA SER A 229 -10.62 -8.38 11.41
C SER A 229 -10.69 -7.45 12.61
N ARG A 230 -9.59 -7.38 13.37
CA ARG A 230 -9.43 -6.55 14.58
C ARG A 230 -8.23 -5.66 14.43
N ARG A 231 -8.38 -4.38 14.74
CA ARG A 231 -7.30 -3.40 14.62
C ARG A 231 -7.42 -2.34 15.69
N TRP A 232 -6.29 -1.89 16.19
CA TRP A 232 -6.22 -0.67 16.99
C TRP A 232 -4.97 0.12 16.65
N GLY A 233 -5.03 1.43 16.80
CA GLY A 233 -3.92 2.28 16.47
C GLY A 233 -3.99 3.64 17.13
N VAL A 234 -2.85 4.33 17.14
CA VAL A 234 -2.72 5.69 17.67
C VAL A 234 -1.69 6.47 16.85
N ALA A 235 -1.96 7.76 16.63
CA ALA A 235 -1.10 8.64 15.84
C ALA A 235 -0.92 10.01 16.53
N PRO A 236 -0.07 10.12 17.57
CA PRO A 236 0.25 11.40 18.18
C PRO A 236 1.21 12.22 17.32
N SER A 237 1.00 13.52 17.29
CA SER A 237 1.87 14.49 16.64
C SER A 237 1.95 15.81 17.41
N VAL A 238 3.08 16.51 17.30
CA VAL A 238 3.29 17.84 17.90
C VAL A 238 4.01 18.72 16.91
N THR A 239 3.54 19.96 16.79
CA THR A 239 4.23 21.00 16.00
C THR A 239 4.56 22.17 16.89
N ILE A 240 5.79 22.68 16.79
CA ILE A 240 6.30 23.88 17.46
C ILE A 240 6.73 24.86 16.37
N GLY A 241 6.46 26.14 16.57
CA GLY A 241 6.76 27.21 15.62
C GLY A 241 5.64 27.46 14.60
N LEU A 242 4.42 27.00 14.86
CA LEU A 242 3.25 27.35 14.05
C LEU A 242 3.08 28.88 13.99
N GLY A 243 2.76 29.40 12.82
CA GLY A 243 2.67 30.86 12.59
C GLY A 243 4.02 31.58 12.54
N THR A 244 5.15 30.86 12.62
CA THR A 244 6.51 31.45 12.51
C THR A 244 7.25 30.88 11.30
N PRO A 245 8.34 31.51 10.85
CA PRO A 245 9.13 30.99 9.73
C PRO A 245 9.76 29.63 9.98
N THR A 246 10.06 29.28 11.24
CA THR A 246 10.68 27.98 11.58
C THR A 246 9.69 27.10 12.30
N ARG A 247 9.48 25.89 11.74
CA ARG A 247 8.56 24.88 12.30
C ARG A 247 9.30 23.56 12.50
N LEU A 248 8.99 22.92 13.62
CA LEU A 248 9.41 21.56 13.95
C LEU A 248 8.16 20.72 14.20
N THR A 249 7.97 19.66 13.41
CA THR A 249 6.90 18.68 13.60
C THR A 249 7.50 17.30 13.90
N ALA A 250 7.08 16.71 15.00
CA ALA A 250 7.37 15.31 15.33
C ALA A 250 6.05 14.52 15.34
N SER A 251 6.03 13.38 14.70
CA SER A 251 4.87 12.49 14.66
C SER A 251 5.28 11.04 14.85
N TYR A 252 4.36 10.25 15.41
CA TYR A 252 4.48 8.82 15.55
C TYR A 252 3.16 8.17 15.13
N TYR A 253 3.24 7.01 14.47
CA TYR A 253 2.09 6.21 14.07
C TYR A 253 2.31 4.78 14.51
N TYR A 254 1.32 4.21 15.20
CA TYR A 254 1.25 2.81 15.58
C TYR A 254 -0.05 2.20 15.11
N LEU A 255 0.04 1.02 14.51
CA LEU A 255 -1.10 0.20 14.14
C LEU A 255 -0.79 -1.26 14.41
N GLU A 256 -1.70 -1.95 15.09
CA GLU A 256 -1.67 -3.39 15.28
C GLU A 256 -2.94 -4.00 14.68
N SER A 257 -2.80 -5.10 13.96
CA SER A 257 -3.91 -5.80 13.32
C SER A 257 -3.81 -7.30 13.50
N HIS A 258 -4.96 -7.92 13.77
CA HIS A 258 -5.18 -9.36 13.87
C HIS A 258 -6.34 -9.74 12.98
N ALA A 259 -6.18 -10.74 12.12
CA ALA A 259 -7.24 -11.17 11.21
C ALA A 259 -7.13 -12.68 10.93
N LEU A 260 -8.25 -13.27 10.54
CA LEU A 260 -8.25 -14.58 9.92
C LEU A 260 -8.26 -14.38 8.40
N PRO A 261 -7.18 -14.76 7.68
CA PRO A 261 -7.07 -14.50 6.25
C PRO A 261 -7.97 -15.42 5.44
N ASP A 262 -8.54 -14.90 4.36
CA ASP A 262 -9.43 -15.61 3.45
C ASP A 262 -8.74 -15.89 2.10
N SER A 263 -8.72 -17.13 1.66
CA SER A 263 -8.29 -17.53 0.31
C SER A 263 -9.45 -17.68 -0.69
N GLY A 264 -10.68 -17.43 -0.25
CA GLY A 264 -11.88 -17.45 -1.08
C GLY A 264 -12.44 -18.86 -1.32
N ILE A 265 -13.24 -18.99 -2.38
CA ILE A 265 -13.89 -20.23 -2.81
C ILE A 265 -12.99 -20.94 -3.84
N PRO A 266 -12.77 -22.26 -3.72
CA PRO A 266 -11.96 -23.02 -4.68
C PRO A 266 -12.51 -22.98 -6.10
N TYR A 267 -11.63 -23.06 -7.10
CA TYR A 267 -12.02 -23.24 -8.50
C TYR A 267 -12.27 -24.72 -8.83
N LEU A 268 -13.15 -24.97 -9.80
CA LEU A 268 -13.52 -26.29 -10.31
C LEU A 268 -12.60 -26.73 -11.46
N TYR A 269 -11.30 -26.61 -11.33
CA TYR A 269 -10.38 -27.13 -12.35
C TYR A 269 -9.26 -27.95 -11.73
N THR A 270 -8.58 -28.68 -12.56
CA THR A 270 -7.39 -29.46 -12.24
C THR A 270 -6.17 -28.91 -12.96
N LEU A 271 -5.00 -29.46 -12.66
CA LEU A 271 -3.80 -29.19 -13.46
C LEU A 271 -4.00 -29.61 -14.93
N GLY A 272 -4.80 -30.68 -15.17
CA GLY A 272 -5.12 -31.16 -16.53
C GLY A 272 -6.14 -30.30 -17.25
N ASN A 273 -7.05 -29.63 -16.54
CA ASN A 273 -8.10 -28.78 -17.10
C ASN A 273 -7.99 -27.30 -16.70
N ALA A 274 -6.81 -26.89 -16.30
CA ALA A 274 -6.51 -25.48 -16.07
C ALA A 274 -6.79 -24.64 -17.32
N PRO A 275 -7.04 -23.33 -17.20
CA PRO A 275 -7.30 -22.45 -18.34
C PRO A 275 -6.27 -22.62 -19.46
N GLY A 276 -6.75 -22.86 -20.67
CA GLY A 276 -5.92 -23.11 -21.86
C GLY A 276 -5.74 -24.57 -22.25
N THR A 277 -6.20 -25.52 -21.44
CA THR A 277 -6.16 -26.96 -21.80
C THR A 277 -7.39 -27.44 -22.59
N GLY A 278 -8.39 -26.58 -22.75
CA GLY A 278 -9.65 -26.90 -23.41
C GLY A 278 -10.71 -27.52 -22.52
N GLU A 279 -10.46 -27.70 -21.24
CA GLU A 279 -11.41 -28.21 -20.27
C GLU A 279 -12.46 -27.20 -19.84
N VAL A 280 -13.63 -27.70 -19.43
CA VAL A 280 -14.84 -26.87 -19.26
C VAL A 280 -15.00 -26.30 -17.86
N HIS A 281 -14.37 -26.91 -16.84
CA HIS A 281 -14.58 -26.57 -15.44
C HIS A 281 -13.53 -25.56 -14.95
N THR A 282 -13.73 -24.29 -15.27
CA THR A 282 -12.77 -23.19 -14.98
C THR A 282 -13.35 -22.07 -14.11
N GLY A 283 -14.51 -22.30 -13.51
CA GLY A 283 -15.17 -21.31 -12.64
C GLY A 283 -15.00 -21.62 -11.16
N PRO A 284 -15.40 -20.67 -10.28
CA PRO A 284 -15.48 -20.92 -8.85
C PRO A 284 -16.51 -22.02 -8.54
N ALA A 285 -16.21 -22.88 -7.58
CA ALA A 285 -17.12 -23.88 -7.06
C ALA A 285 -18.18 -23.23 -6.15
N ILE A 286 -19.19 -22.62 -6.75
CA ILE A 286 -20.25 -21.90 -6.03
C ILE A 286 -21.63 -22.34 -6.52
N GLY A 287 -22.63 -22.39 -5.61
CA GLY A 287 -23.97 -22.88 -5.94
C GLY A 287 -24.04 -24.39 -6.03
N THR A 288 -24.92 -24.93 -6.91
CA THR A 288 -25.02 -26.38 -7.12
C THR A 288 -23.89 -26.90 -7.99
N VAL A 289 -23.07 -27.76 -7.42
CA VAL A 289 -21.90 -28.35 -8.07
C VAL A 289 -22.05 -29.87 -8.13
N THR A 290 -21.75 -30.46 -9.30
CA THR A 290 -21.64 -31.90 -9.47
C THR A 290 -20.19 -32.25 -9.79
N THR A 291 -19.57 -33.11 -8.99
CA THR A 291 -18.19 -33.53 -9.17
C THR A 291 -18.05 -34.58 -10.29
N ALA A 292 -16.81 -34.86 -10.71
CA ALA A 292 -16.53 -35.92 -11.69
C ALA A 292 -17.03 -37.30 -11.26
N GLY A 293 -17.05 -37.57 -9.96
CA GLY A 293 -17.60 -38.82 -9.39
C GLY A 293 -19.13 -38.86 -9.25
N GLY A 294 -19.84 -37.81 -9.74
CA GLY A 294 -21.31 -37.71 -9.69
C GLY A 294 -21.87 -37.24 -8.34
N GLN A 295 -21.04 -36.85 -7.41
CA GLN A 295 -21.52 -36.26 -6.15
C GLN A 295 -22.03 -34.83 -6.40
N THR A 296 -23.29 -34.58 -6.02
CA THR A 296 -23.92 -33.28 -6.15
C THR A 296 -24.15 -32.66 -4.78
N GLY A 297 -23.82 -31.39 -4.62
CA GLY A 297 -24.06 -30.63 -3.39
C GLY A 297 -24.11 -29.13 -3.67
N PHE A 298 -24.50 -28.36 -2.64
CA PHE A 298 -24.53 -26.91 -2.70
C PHE A 298 -23.29 -26.36 -2.00
N VAL A 299 -22.57 -25.47 -2.68
CA VAL A 299 -21.44 -24.72 -2.12
C VAL A 299 -21.92 -23.32 -1.79
N ASP A 300 -21.97 -22.99 -0.51
CA ASP A 300 -22.32 -21.66 -0.05
C ASP A 300 -21.15 -20.70 -0.24
N ARG A 301 -21.48 -19.46 -0.60
CA ARG A 301 -20.49 -18.40 -0.73
C ARG A 301 -19.85 -18.03 0.61
N SER A 302 -20.54 -18.27 1.72
CA SER A 302 -20.03 -18.03 3.06
C SER A 302 -18.94 -18.99 3.50
N ASN A 303 -18.82 -20.16 2.86
CA ASN A 303 -17.90 -21.22 3.23
C ASN A 303 -16.46 -20.73 3.40
N PHE A 304 -15.87 -21.02 4.56
CA PHE A 304 -14.45 -20.82 4.85
C PHE A 304 -13.74 -22.18 4.90
N TYR A 305 -12.73 -22.36 4.07
CA TYR A 305 -12.01 -23.63 3.92
C TYR A 305 -10.74 -23.73 4.77
N GLY A 306 -10.37 -22.64 5.49
CA GLY A 306 -9.23 -22.60 6.38
C GLY A 306 -9.47 -23.26 7.73
N LEU A 307 -8.53 -23.08 8.63
CA LEU A 307 -8.54 -23.60 10.00
C LEU A 307 -8.48 -22.45 11.01
N ALA A 308 -9.57 -22.20 11.70
CA ALA A 308 -9.63 -21.14 12.71
C ALA A 308 -8.64 -21.34 13.89
N SER A 309 -8.25 -22.61 14.15
CA SER A 309 -7.27 -22.95 15.21
C SER A 309 -5.81 -22.81 14.80
N ARG A 310 -5.52 -22.62 13.50
CA ARG A 310 -4.15 -22.54 12.95
C ARG A 310 -3.90 -21.23 12.20
N ASP A 311 -4.86 -20.84 11.35
CA ASP A 311 -4.68 -19.73 10.42
C ASP A 311 -4.78 -18.40 11.17
N PHE A 312 -3.92 -17.48 10.84
CA PHE A 312 -3.89 -16.15 11.42
C PHE A 312 -3.13 -15.18 10.52
N ARG A 313 -3.38 -13.91 10.72
CA ARG A 313 -2.57 -12.82 10.19
C ARG A 313 -2.39 -11.77 11.25
N ASP A 314 -1.17 -11.57 11.67
CA ASP A 314 -0.76 -10.53 12.60
C ASP A 314 0.17 -9.55 11.90
N ALA A 315 -0.05 -8.26 12.09
CA ALA A 315 0.84 -7.22 11.59
C ALA A 315 0.92 -6.05 12.57
N THR A 316 2.12 -5.49 12.68
CA THR A 316 2.39 -4.31 13.51
C THR A 316 3.17 -3.29 12.69
N THR A 317 2.72 -2.04 12.67
CA THR A 317 3.36 -0.92 11.99
C THR A 317 3.77 0.13 12.99
N ASN A 318 5.05 0.53 12.95
CA ASN A 318 5.62 1.62 13.72
C ASN A 318 6.26 2.62 12.76
N GLN A 319 5.88 3.91 12.85
CA GLN A 319 6.46 4.96 12.03
C GLN A 319 6.74 6.18 12.91
N ALA A 320 7.96 6.70 12.84
CA ALA A 320 8.36 7.93 13.50
C ALA A 320 8.88 8.92 12.45
N GLN A 321 8.44 10.16 12.50
CA GLN A 321 8.86 11.21 11.57
C GLN A 321 9.23 12.48 12.32
N LEU A 322 10.33 13.09 11.90
CA LEU A 322 10.74 14.42 12.32
C LEU A 322 10.85 15.29 11.07
N ARG A 323 10.17 16.45 11.08
CA ARG A 323 10.19 17.43 9.99
C ARG A 323 10.61 18.78 10.55
N VAL A 324 11.61 19.39 9.94
CA VAL A 324 12.06 20.75 10.21
C VAL A 324 11.86 21.58 8.96
N GLU A 325 11.27 22.74 9.10
CA GLU A 325 11.01 23.68 8.01
C GLU A 325 11.46 25.08 8.39
N HIS A 326 12.05 25.79 7.42
CA HIS A 326 12.36 27.21 7.56
C HIS A 326 11.98 27.95 6.27
N ASP A 327 11.14 28.96 6.43
CA ASP A 327 10.67 29.82 5.36
C ASP A 327 11.53 31.10 5.30
N PHE A 328 12.18 31.32 4.15
CA PHE A 328 13.01 32.50 3.84
C PHE A 328 12.20 33.59 3.13
N GLY A 329 10.88 33.49 3.07
CA GLY A 329 9.97 34.45 2.44
C GLY A 329 9.59 34.10 0.99
N GLY A 330 10.41 33.48 0.21
CA GLY A 330 10.09 33.03 -1.16
C GLY A 330 10.46 31.60 -1.40
N LEU A 331 11.38 31.10 -0.58
CA LEU A 331 11.87 29.73 -0.60
C LEU A 331 11.75 29.11 0.78
N THR A 332 11.35 27.87 0.85
CA THR A 332 11.28 27.07 2.09
C THR A 332 12.30 25.93 2.02
N LEU A 333 13.12 25.80 3.06
CA LEU A 333 13.95 24.64 3.29
C LEU A 333 13.21 23.67 4.21
N ARG A 334 13.05 22.43 3.79
CA ARG A 334 12.42 21.34 4.55
C ARG A 334 13.38 20.16 4.64
N ASN A 335 13.59 19.65 5.84
CA ASN A 335 14.18 18.33 6.05
C ASN A 335 13.13 17.42 6.69
N THR A 336 13.02 16.19 6.21
CA THR A 336 12.15 15.15 6.75
C THR A 336 12.94 13.88 6.95
N ALA A 337 13.12 13.47 8.19
CA ALA A 337 13.67 12.18 8.58
C ALA A 337 12.55 11.25 9.03
N ARG A 338 12.46 10.04 8.45
CA ARG A 338 11.41 9.06 8.74
C ARG A 338 12.00 7.70 8.97
N TYR A 339 11.62 7.09 10.08
CA TYR A 339 11.88 5.70 10.41
C TYR A 339 10.57 4.91 10.33
N THR A 340 10.61 3.75 9.69
CA THR A 340 9.47 2.82 9.62
C THR A 340 9.95 1.41 9.96
N HIS A 341 9.20 0.72 10.81
CA HIS A 341 9.36 -0.70 11.09
C HIS A 341 8.00 -1.38 11.01
N ASN A 342 7.93 -2.42 10.19
CA ASN A 342 6.71 -3.16 9.93
C ASN A 342 6.98 -4.64 10.07
N ASP A 343 6.26 -5.32 10.99
CA ASP A 343 6.26 -6.77 11.15
C ASP A 343 5.01 -7.37 10.56
N GLN A 344 5.13 -8.53 9.93
CA GLN A 344 4.01 -9.32 9.45
C GLN A 344 4.28 -10.81 9.66
N SER A 345 3.27 -11.52 10.17
CA SER A 345 3.29 -12.98 10.29
C SER A 345 1.93 -13.55 9.94
N TYR A 346 1.90 -14.62 9.15
CA TYR A 346 0.64 -15.25 8.80
C TYR A 346 0.77 -16.73 8.44
N ILE A 347 -0.33 -17.44 8.64
CA ILE A 347 -0.64 -18.73 8.04
C ILE A 347 -2.02 -18.60 7.41
N PHE A 348 -2.16 -18.94 6.14
CA PHE A 348 -3.47 -19.08 5.53
C PHE A 348 -3.56 -20.32 4.65
N THR A 349 -4.76 -20.91 4.60
CA THR A 349 -5.03 -22.11 3.84
C THR A 349 -5.22 -21.78 2.37
N LEU A 350 -4.54 -22.53 1.51
CA LEU A 350 -4.80 -22.62 0.06
C LEU A 350 -5.25 -24.03 -0.31
N PRO A 351 -6.06 -24.20 -1.37
CA PRO A 351 -6.27 -25.51 -1.98
C PRO A 351 -4.95 -26.11 -2.46
N ASP A 352 -4.78 -27.42 -2.29
CA ASP A 352 -3.61 -28.15 -2.76
C ASP A 352 -4.01 -29.20 -3.80
N ASP A 353 -3.81 -28.89 -5.07
CA ASP A 353 -4.12 -29.80 -6.18
C ASP A 353 -3.13 -30.95 -6.33
N SER A 354 -2.00 -30.94 -5.61
CA SER A 354 -1.01 -32.02 -5.67
C SER A 354 -1.56 -33.36 -5.17
N GLN A 355 -2.60 -33.33 -4.36
CA GLN A 355 -3.27 -34.49 -3.78
C GLN A 355 -4.59 -34.86 -4.49
N GLY A 356 -5.09 -34.01 -5.35
CA GLY A 356 -6.38 -34.07 -6.02
C GLY A 356 -7.10 -32.73 -5.96
N ASN A 357 -8.06 -32.51 -6.83
CA ASN A 357 -8.78 -31.27 -6.90
C ASN A 357 -10.25 -31.40 -6.50
N VAL A 358 -10.90 -30.26 -6.32
CA VAL A 358 -12.31 -30.22 -5.87
C VAL A 358 -13.28 -30.84 -6.86
N TYR A 359 -12.95 -30.87 -8.14
CA TYR A 359 -13.77 -31.49 -9.18
C TYR A 359 -13.59 -33.01 -9.25
N GLY A 360 -12.38 -33.52 -8.94
CA GLY A 360 -12.11 -34.95 -8.86
C GLY A 360 -11.72 -35.63 -10.16
N THR A 361 -11.10 -34.92 -11.10
CA THR A 361 -10.49 -35.58 -12.26
C THR A 361 -9.24 -36.36 -11.84
N THR A 362 -8.90 -37.40 -12.58
CA THR A 362 -7.64 -38.10 -12.43
C THR A 362 -6.48 -37.20 -12.86
N ALA A 363 -5.99 -36.36 -11.94
CA ALA A 363 -4.74 -35.69 -12.18
C ALA A 363 -3.61 -36.71 -12.25
N THR A 364 -2.75 -36.55 -13.22
CA THR A 364 -1.55 -37.38 -13.42
C THR A 364 -0.46 -37.12 -12.41
N ASN A 365 -0.74 -36.34 -11.38
CA ASN A 365 0.24 -36.02 -10.35
C ASN A 365 0.31 -37.14 -9.29
N SER A 366 1.47 -37.30 -8.77
CA SER A 366 2.01 -38.36 -7.95
C SER A 366 1.32 -38.66 -6.61
N GLY A 367 0.23 -37.98 -6.28
CA GLY A 367 -0.38 -38.05 -4.94
C GLY A 367 -1.41 -39.16 -4.73
N GLY A 368 -1.77 -39.90 -5.74
CA GLY A 368 -2.79 -40.94 -5.64
C GLY A 368 -4.19 -40.33 -5.53
N ALA A 369 -4.85 -40.42 -6.61
CA ALA A 369 -6.09 -39.82 -6.99
C ALA A 369 -7.22 -39.98 -5.99
N LEU A 370 -7.77 -38.88 -5.53
CA LEU A 370 -9.19 -38.79 -5.26
C LEU A 370 -9.90 -38.52 -6.56
N THR A 371 -10.50 -39.55 -7.10
CA THR A 371 -11.13 -39.53 -8.42
C THR A 371 -12.57 -39.05 -8.39
N SER A 372 -13.15 -38.86 -7.19
CA SER A 372 -14.57 -38.52 -7.04
C SER A 372 -14.82 -37.00 -6.87
N GLY A 373 -13.86 -36.24 -6.38
CA GLY A 373 -14.04 -34.83 -6.03
C GLY A 373 -14.86 -34.62 -4.76
N GLY A 374 -15.25 -33.38 -4.53
CA GLY A 374 -16.06 -33.00 -3.38
C GLY A 374 -15.26 -32.72 -2.10
N TYR A 375 -13.94 -32.63 -2.18
CA TYR A 375 -13.04 -32.36 -1.09
C TYR A 375 -12.07 -31.23 -1.43
N VAL A 376 -11.68 -30.46 -0.41
CA VAL A 376 -10.63 -29.44 -0.48
C VAL A 376 -9.44 -29.89 0.35
N TRP A 377 -8.31 -30.13 -0.30
CA TRP A 377 -7.04 -30.37 0.37
C TRP A 377 -6.47 -29.02 0.82
N ARG A 378 -6.08 -28.94 2.09
CA ARG A 378 -5.60 -27.72 2.73
C ARG A 378 -4.07 -27.68 2.74
N ARG A 379 -3.49 -26.71 2.04
CA ARG A 379 -2.07 -26.40 2.11
C ARG A 379 -1.89 -25.10 2.89
N ALA A 380 -1.01 -25.09 3.87
CA ALA A 380 -0.63 -23.88 4.57
C ALA A 380 0.33 -23.04 3.71
N ASN A 381 -0.02 -21.80 3.46
CA ASN A 381 0.91 -20.79 2.97
C ASN A 381 1.35 -19.93 4.17
N THR A 382 2.65 -19.88 4.43
CA THR A 382 3.18 -19.30 5.66
C THR A 382 4.23 -18.26 5.37
N ARG A 383 4.24 -17.21 6.19
CA ARG A 383 5.28 -16.20 6.18
C ARG A 383 5.43 -15.56 7.56
N TYR A 384 6.64 -15.22 7.92
CA TYR A 384 6.94 -14.16 8.87
C TYR A 384 8.02 -13.26 8.29
N GLY A 385 8.07 -12.01 8.71
CA GLY A 385 9.11 -11.10 8.29
C GLY A 385 8.89 -9.70 8.80
N TYR A 386 9.92 -8.88 8.61
CA TYR A 386 9.84 -7.46 8.86
C TYR A 386 10.50 -6.67 7.73
N SER A 387 10.03 -5.46 7.55
CA SER A 387 10.68 -4.43 6.76
C SER A 387 11.00 -3.23 7.63
N GLU A 388 12.16 -2.64 7.41
CA GLU A 388 12.68 -1.49 8.15
C GLU A 388 13.25 -0.49 7.16
N SER A 389 12.96 0.80 7.37
CA SER A 389 13.54 1.87 6.58
C SER A 389 13.88 3.09 7.43
N LEU A 390 14.99 3.74 7.09
CA LEU A 390 15.34 5.09 7.55
C LEU A 390 15.59 5.94 6.31
N ILE A 391 14.78 6.97 6.13
CA ILE A 391 14.84 7.86 4.96
C ILE A 391 15.00 9.29 5.47
N ASP A 392 15.98 10.00 4.92
CA ASP A 392 16.21 11.43 5.12
C ASP A 392 16.08 12.15 3.79
N GLN A 393 15.20 13.14 3.72
CA GLN A 393 14.92 13.93 2.54
C GLN A 393 15.04 15.41 2.88
N THR A 394 15.86 16.13 2.10
CA THR A 394 15.99 17.58 2.21
C THR A 394 15.55 18.24 0.93
N ASP A 395 14.62 19.19 1.02
CA ASP A 395 14.02 19.92 -0.09
C ASP A 395 14.19 21.44 0.11
N LEU A 396 14.61 22.13 -0.93
CA LEU A 396 14.47 23.59 -1.06
C LEU A 396 13.45 23.86 -2.16
N PHE A 397 12.34 24.49 -1.82
CA PHE A 397 11.24 24.75 -2.76
C PHE A 397 10.61 26.12 -2.53
N GLY A 398 9.95 26.63 -3.56
CA GLY A 398 9.26 27.91 -3.52
C GLY A 398 9.18 28.56 -4.89
N THR A 399 8.99 29.89 -4.89
CA THR A 399 8.78 30.65 -6.11
C THR A 399 9.73 31.84 -6.21
N PHE A 400 10.17 32.17 -7.43
CA PHE A 400 10.92 33.38 -7.76
C PHE A 400 10.65 33.76 -9.22
N SER A 401 11.03 34.98 -9.61
CA SER A 401 10.85 35.47 -10.97
C SER A 401 12.18 35.87 -11.59
N THR A 402 12.36 35.55 -12.89
CA THR A 402 13.46 36.04 -13.72
C THR A 402 12.90 36.91 -14.84
N GLY A 403 12.90 38.23 -14.60
CA GLY A 403 12.23 39.19 -15.49
C GLY A 403 10.70 38.98 -15.49
N SER A 404 10.14 38.64 -16.64
CA SER A 404 8.69 38.38 -16.80
C SER A 404 8.32 36.89 -16.68
N ILE A 405 9.27 36.03 -16.33
CA ILE A 405 9.08 34.59 -16.22
C ILE A 405 9.03 34.21 -14.75
N ASP A 406 7.94 33.55 -14.33
CA ASP A 406 7.79 33.03 -12.98
C ASP A 406 8.21 31.57 -12.91
N HIS A 407 8.98 31.23 -11.89
CA HIS A 407 9.47 29.91 -11.59
C HIS A 407 8.87 29.40 -10.28
N SER A 408 8.43 28.16 -10.28
CA SER A 408 8.13 27.42 -9.05
C SER A 408 9.01 26.19 -9.03
N ILE A 409 9.95 26.16 -8.10
CA ILE A 409 11.01 25.15 -8.05
C ILE A 409 10.89 24.23 -6.85
N ALA A 410 11.45 23.03 -7.00
CA ALA A 410 11.86 22.18 -5.89
C ALA A 410 13.16 21.49 -6.24
N VAL A 411 14.17 21.62 -5.39
CA VAL A 411 15.47 20.93 -5.53
C VAL A 411 15.73 20.19 -4.23
N GLY A 412 16.21 18.96 -4.31
CA GLY A 412 16.43 18.21 -3.08
C GLY A 412 17.34 17.01 -3.23
N THR A 413 17.60 16.41 -2.07
CA THR A 413 18.37 15.18 -1.90
C THR A 413 17.58 14.18 -1.08
N GLU A 414 17.84 12.89 -1.27
CA GLU A 414 17.25 11.81 -0.50
C GLU A 414 18.30 10.74 -0.21
N PHE A 415 18.36 10.31 1.04
CA PHE A 415 19.18 9.19 1.51
C PHE A 415 18.25 8.17 2.15
N ALA A 416 18.31 6.91 1.69
CA ALA A 416 17.49 5.84 2.24
C ALA A 416 18.34 4.62 2.56
N TRP A 417 18.05 4.02 3.73
CA TRP A 417 18.52 2.70 4.15
C TRP A 417 17.29 1.84 4.39
N GLU A 418 17.25 0.71 3.72
CA GLU A 418 16.09 -0.15 3.71
C GLU A 418 16.53 -1.60 3.93
N LYS A 419 15.75 -2.35 4.70
CA LYS A 419 15.95 -3.78 4.97
C LYS A 419 14.65 -4.53 4.85
N SER A 420 14.71 -5.77 4.41
CA SER A 420 13.63 -6.74 4.52
C SER A 420 14.21 -8.10 4.93
N ARG A 421 13.53 -8.75 5.87
CA ARG A 421 13.84 -10.11 6.31
C ARG A 421 12.57 -10.92 6.26
N ARG A 422 12.60 -12.09 5.61
CA ARG A 422 11.44 -12.96 5.54
C ARG A 422 11.82 -14.42 5.68
N GLY A 423 11.00 -15.15 6.40
CA GLY A 423 11.07 -16.58 6.55
C GLY A 423 9.69 -17.22 6.47
N THR A 424 9.63 -18.51 6.68
CA THR A 424 8.40 -19.30 6.71
C THR A 424 8.23 -19.97 8.07
N LEU A 425 6.97 -20.25 8.41
CA LEU A 425 6.62 -21.03 9.58
C LEU A 425 6.56 -22.50 9.16
N ASN A 426 7.17 -23.36 9.96
CA ASN A 426 6.98 -24.79 9.82
C ASN A 426 5.66 -25.19 10.50
N VAL A 427 4.76 -25.73 9.72
CA VAL A 427 3.42 -26.18 10.14
C VAL A 427 3.22 -27.67 9.93
N SER A 428 4.30 -28.43 9.69
CA SER A 428 4.21 -29.88 9.53
C SER A 428 3.85 -30.54 10.85
N SER A 429 3.04 -31.58 10.76
CA SER A 429 2.65 -32.38 11.93
C SER A 429 3.78 -33.18 12.58
N GLY A 430 5.01 -33.11 12.02
CA GLY A 430 6.18 -33.88 12.51
C GLY A 430 6.19 -35.35 12.10
N PHE A 431 5.12 -35.86 11.47
CA PHE A 431 5.02 -37.19 10.90
C PHE A 431 4.83 -37.09 9.38
N GLY A 432 5.72 -37.65 8.62
CA GLY A 432 6.02 -37.36 7.22
C GLY A 432 4.91 -37.44 6.18
N ASN A 433 3.71 -37.92 6.50
CA ASN A 433 2.58 -37.90 5.56
C ASN A 433 1.29 -37.59 6.30
N SER A 434 0.72 -36.45 6.01
CA SER A 434 -0.65 -36.12 6.41
C SER A 434 -1.63 -37.17 5.85
N PRO A 435 -2.66 -37.59 6.61
CA PRO A 435 -3.68 -38.49 6.12
C PRO A 435 -4.35 -37.94 4.85
N ARG A 436 -4.61 -38.79 3.88
CA ARG A 436 -5.35 -38.38 2.68
C ARG A 436 -6.81 -38.14 3.00
N CYS A 437 -7.49 -37.33 2.20
CA CYS A 437 -8.94 -37.17 2.27
C CYS A 437 -9.65 -38.48 2.00
N THR A 438 -10.06 -39.13 3.06
CA THR A 438 -10.97 -40.26 3.06
C THR A 438 -12.15 -39.94 3.97
N THR A 439 -13.19 -40.74 3.92
CA THR A 439 -14.33 -40.51 4.82
C THR A 439 -13.91 -40.53 6.30
N ALA A 440 -12.89 -41.29 6.67
CA ALA A 440 -12.36 -41.37 8.03
C ALA A 440 -11.52 -40.15 8.43
N THR A 441 -10.94 -39.43 7.47
CA THR A 441 -10.01 -38.33 7.71
C THR A 441 -10.56 -36.96 7.31
N LEU A 442 -11.83 -36.90 6.92
CA LEU A 442 -12.45 -35.68 6.39
C LEU A 442 -12.49 -34.51 7.38
N ALA A 443 -12.54 -34.78 8.68
CA ALA A 443 -12.53 -33.79 9.75
C ALA A 443 -11.11 -33.40 10.18
N ARG A 444 -10.09 -33.76 9.40
CA ARG A 444 -8.71 -33.47 9.74
C ARG A 444 -8.21 -32.19 9.04
N ASP A 445 -7.10 -31.66 9.54
CA ASP A 445 -6.53 -30.38 9.12
C ASP A 445 -6.19 -30.28 7.63
N ASN A 446 -5.76 -31.38 7.02
CA ASN A 446 -5.31 -31.40 5.63
C ASN A 446 -6.44 -31.57 4.61
N CYS A 447 -7.67 -31.80 5.05
CA CYS A 447 -8.79 -32.06 4.17
C CYS A 447 -10.13 -31.64 4.77
N THR A 448 -11.01 -31.11 3.95
CA THR A 448 -12.39 -30.78 4.35
C THR A 448 -13.37 -31.02 3.20
N SER A 449 -14.65 -31.05 3.50
CA SER A 449 -15.71 -31.12 2.49
C SER A 449 -15.74 -29.83 1.66
N LEU A 450 -15.95 -29.97 0.35
CA LEU A 450 -16.25 -28.83 -0.52
C LEU A 450 -17.60 -28.19 -0.16
N PHE A 451 -18.60 -29.00 0.22
CA PHE A 451 -19.97 -28.57 0.45
C PHE A 451 -20.23 -28.08 1.88
N THR A 452 -19.59 -28.72 2.85
CA THR A 452 -19.77 -28.44 4.28
C THR A 452 -18.39 -28.40 4.97
N PRO A 453 -17.57 -27.36 4.68
CA PRO A 453 -16.25 -27.27 5.33
C PRO A 453 -16.41 -27.06 6.84
N ASN A 454 -15.44 -27.55 7.62
CA ASN A 454 -15.39 -27.33 9.05
C ASN A 454 -14.17 -26.49 9.42
N PRO A 455 -14.33 -25.17 9.68
CA PRO A 455 -13.24 -24.30 10.14
C PRO A 455 -12.70 -24.66 11.53
N ALA A 456 -13.47 -25.36 12.33
CA ALA A 456 -13.12 -25.79 13.68
C ALA A 456 -12.36 -27.13 13.74
N ASP A 457 -12.00 -27.71 12.61
CA ASP A 457 -11.14 -28.89 12.57
C ASP A 457 -9.86 -28.63 13.36
N PRO A 458 -9.44 -29.55 14.24
CA PRO A 458 -8.27 -29.33 15.08
C PRO A 458 -6.97 -29.43 14.28
N TRP A 459 -6.03 -28.52 14.55
CA TRP A 459 -4.67 -28.64 14.07
C TRP A 459 -3.87 -29.55 14.99
N VAL A 460 -3.73 -30.82 14.63
CA VAL A 460 -3.11 -31.86 15.46
C VAL A 460 -1.96 -32.57 14.76
N ASN A 461 -1.10 -33.17 15.54
CA ASN A 461 -0.03 -34.04 15.06
C ASN A 461 -0.61 -35.42 14.74
N TYR A 462 -0.58 -35.84 13.48
CA TYR A 462 -1.15 -37.12 13.03
C TYR A 462 -0.19 -38.29 13.25
N ALA A 463 -0.08 -38.72 14.50
CA ALA A 463 0.46 -40.05 14.77
C ALA A 463 -0.55 -41.18 14.38
N SER A 464 -1.86 -40.84 14.47
CA SER A 464 -2.99 -41.70 14.08
C SER A 464 -4.21 -40.84 13.83
N ASP A 465 -5.28 -41.39 13.27
CA ASP A 465 -6.56 -40.70 13.05
C ASP A 465 -7.24 -40.25 14.37
N THR A 466 -6.78 -40.73 15.52
CA THR A 466 -7.30 -40.38 16.83
C THR A 466 -6.38 -39.42 17.61
N SER A 467 -5.31 -38.92 17.00
CA SER A 467 -4.39 -38.01 17.66
C SER A 467 -5.08 -36.70 18.05
N SER A 468 -4.82 -36.25 19.28
CA SER A 468 -5.28 -34.96 19.83
C SER A 468 -4.11 -34.04 20.20
N VAL A 469 -2.89 -34.44 19.91
CA VAL A 469 -1.68 -33.64 20.22
C VAL A 469 -1.59 -32.50 19.20
N VAL A 470 -1.63 -31.26 19.71
CA VAL A 470 -1.51 -30.04 18.87
C VAL A 470 -0.15 -30.02 18.18
N ALA A 471 -0.14 -29.82 16.87
CA ALA A 471 1.08 -29.68 16.09
C ALA A 471 1.73 -28.31 16.36
N PRO A 472 3.03 -28.24 16.65
CA PRO A 472 3.69 -26.97 16.90
C PRO A 472 3.84 -26.15 15.63
N ILE A 473 3.64 -24.84 15.75
CA ILE A 473 3.95 -23.85 14.71
C ILE A 473 5.26 -23.19 15.10
N VAL A 474 6.31 -23.38 14.30
CA VAL A 474 7.67 -22.94 14.64
C VAL A 474 8.24 -22.11 13.51
N ARG A 475 8.85 -20.95 13.84
CA ARG A 475 9.61 -20.17 12.86
C ARG A 475 10.82 -20.97 12.38
N ASN A 476 11.05 -20.97 11.09
CA ASN A 476 12.28 -21.52 10.54
C ASN A 476 13.48 -20.72 11.07
N PRO A 477 14.65 -21.37 11.22
CA PRO A 477 15.83 -20.67 11.74
C PRO A 477 16.25 -19.50 10.86
N GLY A 478 16.89 -18.48 11.48
CA GLY A 478 17.31 -17.27 10.79
C GLY A 478 18.28 -17.48 9.60
N PHE A 479 18.99 -18.62 9.55
CA PHE A 479 19.79 -18.96 8.38
C PHE A 479 18.93 -19.35 7.14
N ALA A 480 17.67 -19.75 7.35
CA ALA A 480 16.72 -20.03 6.27
C ALA A 480 15.99 -18.79 5.77
N GLU A 481 16.17 -17.63 6.39
CA GLU A 481 15.55 -16.38 5.96
C GLU A 481 16.18 -15.81 4.70
N ILE A 482 15.35 -15.24 3.84
CA ILE A 482 15.79 -14.38 2.75
C ILE A 482 16.04 -12.98 3.33
N GLN A 483 17.18 -12.41 3.01
CA GLN A 483 17.60 -11.10 3.51
C GLN A 483 17.86 -10.16 2.34
N ASN A 484 17.25 -8.99 2.39
CA ASN A 484 17.45 -7.94 1.41
C ASN A 484 17.80 -6.63 2.12
N ASP A 485 18.80 -5.93 1.61
CA ASP A 485 19.20 -4.61 2.05
C ASP A 485 19.29 -3.68 0.84
N ALA A 486 18.97 -2.40 1.01
CA ALA A 486 19.23 -1.40 -0.01
C ALA A 486 19.68 -0.07 0.55
N ARG A 487 20.38 0.68 -0.29
CA ARG A 487 20.77 2.07 -0.05
C ARG A 487 20.47 2.88 -1.30
N THR A 488 19.82 4.02 -1.09
CA THR A 488 19.56 4.97 -2.16
C THR A 488 20.19 6.31 -1.82
N GLN A 489 20.84 6.92 -2.81
CA GLN A 489 21.36 8.28 -2.76
C GLN A 489 20.79 9.00 -3.97
N SER A 490 20.08 10.11 -3.77
CA SER A 490 19.38 10.79 -4.85
C SER A 490 19.61 12.29 -4.81
N VAL A 491 19.59 12.88 -6.02
CA VAL A 491 19.46 14.32 -6.22
C VAL A 491 18.40 14.57 -7.29
N TYR A 492 17.58 15.58 -7.09
CA TYR A 492 16.50 15.90 -8.02
C TYR A 492 16.22 17.40 -8.09
N GLY A 493 15.60 17.80 -9.19
CA GLY A 493 15.14 19.16 -9.39
C GLY A 493 13.90 19.20 -10.28
N PHE A 494 12.98 20.10 -9.93
CA PHE A 494 11.75 20.38 -10.65
C PHE A 494 11.60 21.87 -10.85
N ASP A 495 11.06 22.28 -11.99
CA ASP A 495 10.68 23.66 -12.26
C ASP A 495 9.38 23.71 -13.05
N SER A 496 8.43 24.50 -12.57
CA SER A 496 7.24 24.91 -13.30
C SER A 496 7.41 26.35 -13.74
N ILE A 497 7.69 26.55 -15.02
CA ILE A 497 8.09 27.82 -15.65
C ILE A 497 6.85 28.41 -16.31
N THR A 498 6.36 29.52 -15.80
CA THR A 498 5.27 30.28 -16.41
C THR A 498 5.83 31.23 -17.46
N LEU A 499 5.88 30.75 -18.72
CA LEU A 499 6.42 31.50 -19.85
C LEU A 499 5.52 32.69 -20.24
N THR A 500 4.21 32.47 -20.13
CA THR A 500 3.16 33.48 -20.29
C THR A 500 1.97 33.10 -19.40
N PRO A 501 1.00 33.97 -19.12
CA PRO A 501 -0.21 33.62 -18.36
C PRO A 501 -0.99 32.42 -18.91
N ARG A 502 -0.74 32.05 -20.19
CA ARG A 502 -1.41 30.94 -20.86
C ARG A 502 -0.52 29.75 -21.17
N LEU A 503 0.79 29.84 -20.99
CA LEU A 503 1.73 28.79 -21.38
C LEU A 503 2.71 28.49 -20.25
N ILE A 504 2.67 27.25 -19.76
CA ILE A 504 3.50 26.78 -18.65
C ILE A 504 4.29 25.56 -19.11
N LEU A 505 5.58 25.56 -18.84
CA LEU A 505 6.51 24.44 -19.08
C LEU A 505 6.87 23.81 -17.73
N ASN A 506 6.63 22.51 -17.58
CA ASN A 506 7.01 21.75 -16.38
C ASN A 506 8.18 20.82 -16.73
N LEU A 507 9.25 20.91 -15.96
CA LEU A 507 10.44 20.09 -16.12
C LEU A 507 10.77 19.37 -14.81
N GLY A 508 11.34 18.18 -14.91
CA GLY A 508 11.84 17.43 -13.76
C GLY A 508 12.97 16.50 -14.17
N LEU A 509 13.98 16.42 -13.32
CA LEU A 509 15.14 15.56 -13.47
C LEU A 509 15.47 14.92 -12.12
N ARG A 510 15.77 13.63 -12.12
CA ARG A 510 16.24 12.92 -10.93
C ARG A 510 17.35 11.93 -11.30
N PHE A 511 18.37 11.90 -10.47
CA PHE A 511 19.41 10.89 -10.47
C PHE A 511 19.35 10.09 -9.17
N ASP A 512 19.35 8.76 -9.28
CA ASP A 512 19.45 7.85 -8.14
C ASP A 512 20.65 6.93 -8.31
N ARG A 513 21.43 6.77 -7.27
CA ARG A 513 22.35 5.66 -7.09
C ARG A 513 21.73 4.66 -6.13
N PHE A 514 21.27 3.55 -6.67
CA PHE A 514 20.58 2.48 -5.93
C PHE A 514 21.48 1.26 -5.81
N THR A 515 21.85 0.89 -4.59
CA THR A 515 22.60 -0.33 -4.29
C THR A 515 21.70 -1.30 -3.55
N SER A 516 21.52 -2.51 -4.06
CA SER A 516 20.78 -3.58 -3.43
C SER A 516 21.66 -4.79 -3.16
N ILE A 517 21.41 -5.46 -2.04
CA ILE A 517 22.05 -6.69 -1.62
C ILE A 517 20.93 -7.69 -1.33
N ALA A 518 20.97 -8.85 -1.98
CA ALA A 518 20.04 -9.93 -1.77
C ALA A 518 20.81 -11.18 -1.31
N GLN A 519 20.33 -11.85 -0.28
CA GLN A 519 20.91 -13.09 0.25
C GLN A 519 19.83 -14.16 0.38
N ALA A 520 20.07 -15.31 -0.25
CA ALA A 520 19.18 -16.46 -0.14
C ALA A 520 19.22 -17.10 1.26
N GLY A 521 18.11 -17.67 1.68
CA GLY A 521 18.08 -18.59 2.82
C GLY A 521 18.84 -19.88 2.48
N VAL A 522 19.41 -20.51 3.49
CA VAL A 522 20.15 -21.77 3.38
C VAL A 522 19.55 -22.86 4.26
N ALA A 523 19.84 -24.13 3.96
CA ALA A 523 19.26 -25.26 4.67
C ALA A 523 19.90 -25.48 6.06
N THR A 524 21.17 -25.11 6.24
CA THR A 524 21.90 -25.25 7.51
C THR A 524 22.72 -24.02 7.81
N ALA A 525 23.06 -23.81 9.09
CA ALA A 525 23.86 -22.68 9.52
C ALA A 525 25.27 -22.64 8.90
N ASP A 526 25.82 -23.79 8.56
CA ASP A 526 27.18 -23.93 7.99
C ASP A 526 27.21 -23.75 6.47
N THR A 527 26.05 -23.70 5.81
CA THR A 527 25.98 -23.51 4.36
C THR A 527 26.23 -22.04 4.03
N PRO A 528 27.21 -21.70 3.17
CA PRO A 528 27.40 -20.31 2.74
C PRO A 528 26.17 -19.77 2.01
N ARG A 529 25.76 -18.55 2.33
CA ARG A 529 24.67 -17.87 1.66
C ARG A 529 25.12 -17.36 0.29
N THR A 530 24.32 -17.59 -0.73
CA THR A 530 24.48 -16.87 -2.00
C THR A 530 24.13 -15.40 -1.77
N ARG A 531 25.05 -14.49 -2.12
CA ARG A 531 24.89 -13.04 -1.99
C ARG A 531 25.01 -12.40 -3.37
N ILE A 532 24.03 -11.64 -3.76
CA ILE A 532 24.01 -10.82 -4.96
C ILE A 532 24.02 -9.36 -4.53
N GLU A 533 25.04 -8.62 -4.95
CA GLU A 533 25.14 -7.18 -4.73
C GLU A 533 25.17 -6.48 -6.08
N ARG A 534 24.38 -5.41 -6.21
CA ARG A 534 24.26 -4.66 -7.44
C ARG A 534 24.06 -3.17 -7.15
N THR A 535 24.72 -2.33 -7.98
CA THR A 535 24.50 -0.87 -7.98
C THR A 535 24.02 -0.43 -9.34
N ASP A 536 22.88 0.26 -9.38
CA ASP A 536 22.28 0.84 -10.56
C ASP A 536 22.27 2.37 -10.45
N ASN A 537 22.74 3.05 -11.50
CA ASN A 537 22.65 4.49 -11.65
C ASN A 537 21.45 4.79 -12.56
N LEU A 538 20.44 5.46 -12.01
CA LEU A 538 19.16 5.68 -12.68
C LEU A 538 19.00 7.17 -12.95
N VAL A 539 18.78 7.52 -14.22
CA VAL A 539 18.42 8.89 -14.62
C VAL A 539 16.99 8.87 -15.14
N ASN A 540 16.11 9.63 -14.51
CA ASN A 540 14.72 9.78 -14.89
C ASN A 540 14.42 11.26 -15.11
N TRP A 541 13.59 11.56 -16.11
CA TRP A 541 13.20 12.92 -16.41
C TRP A 541 11.77 12.99 -16.91
N GLN A 542 11.20 14.17 -16.79
CA GLN A 542 9.88 14.50 -17.28
C GLN A 542 9.87 15.89 -17.92
N ALA A 543 9.02 16.04 -18.90
CA ALA A 543 8.71 17.34 -19.49
C ALA A 543 7.23 17.40 -19.82
N GLY A 544 6.59 18.53 -19.57
CA GLY A 544 5.18 18.73 -19.86
C GLY A 544 4.90 20.18 -20.21
N LEU A 545 4.03 20.36 -21.18
CA LEU A 545 3.56 21.68 -21.63
C LEU A 545 2.08 21.80 -21.29
N VAL A 546 1.70 22.91 -20.66
CA VAL A 546 0.31 23.23 -20.31
C VAL A 546 -0.08 24.52 -21.02
N PHE A 547 -1.16 24.46 -21.79
CA PHE A 547 -1.79 25.61 -22.39
C PHE A 547 -3.12 25.90 -21.69
N LYS A 548 -3.34 27.12 -21.25
CA LYS A 548 -4.54 27.61 -20.54
C LYS A 548 -5.39 28.49 -21.47
N PRO A 549 -6.42 27.95 -22.13
CA PRO A 549 -7.38 28.75 -22.88
C PRO A 549 -8.05 29.80 -22.01
N THR A 550 -8.44 29.40 -20.80
CA THR A 550 -8.98 30.27 -19.72
C THR A 550 -8.26 30.00 -18.41
N PRO A 551 -8.41 30.84 -17.38
CA PRO A 551 -7.85 30.55 -16.05
C PRO A 551 -8.34 29.23 -15.44
N GLU A 552 -9.57 28.81 -15.76
CA GLU A 552 -10.20 27.59 -15.22
C GLU A 552 -9.95 26.33 -16.06
N THR A 553 -9.36 26.46 -17.26
CA THR A 553 -9.18 25.33 -18.18
C THR A 553 -7.72 25.15 -18.57
N SER A 554 -7.32 23.91 -18.78
CA SER A 554 -5.99 23.58 -19.29
C SER A 554 -6.05 22.42 -20.27
N VAL A 555 -5.17 22.48 -21.29
CA VAL A 555 -4.84 21.36 -22.17
C VAL A 555 -3.36 21.11 -22.02
N TYR A 556 -2.95 19.85 -21.92
CA TYR A 556 -1.56 19.52 -21.68
C TYR A 556 -1.08 18.33 -22.51
N ALA A 557 0.21 18.31 -22.71
CA ALA A 557 0.94 17.13 -23.19
C ALA A 557 2.16 16.89 -22.31
N SER A 558 2.46 15.64 -22.01
CA SER A 558 3.61 15.28 -21.20
C SER A 558 4.31 14.00 -21.64
N TYR A 559 5.59 13.95 -21.28
CA TYR A 559 6.44 12.79 -21.39
C TYR A 559 7.17 12.57 -20.06
N ALA A 560 7.21 11.32 -19.61
CA ALA A 560 7.92 10.95 -18.38
C ALA A 560 8.59 9.59 -18.51
N THR A 561 9.69 9.41 -17.79
CA THR A 561 10.40 8.14 -17.70
C THR A 561 10.31 7.55 -16.31
N ALA A 562 10.40 6.22 -16.22
CA ALA A 562 10.63 5.51 -14.98
C ALA A 562 11.65 4.40 -15.16
N ALA A 563 12.36 4.09 -14.09
CA ALA A 563 13.31 3.00 -14.03
C ALA A 563 13.07 2.16 -12.79
N THR A 564 12.94 0.84 -12.98
CA THR A 564 12.76 -0.12 -11.90
C THR A 564 13.93 -1.11 -11.92
N PRO A 565 14.91 -0.95 -11.02
CA PRO A 565 16.04 -1.87 -10.94
C PRO A 565 15.60 -3.24 -10.40
N PRO A 566 16.34 -4.31 -10.65
CA PRO A 566 16.14 -5.58 -9.99
C PRO A 566 16.17 -5.42 -8.46
N ASN A 567 15.32 -6.17 -7.76
CA ASN A 567 15.17 -6.11 -6.30
C ASN A 567 14.71 -4.74 -5.74
N ALA A 568 14.01 -3.94 -6.54
CA ALA A 568 13.53 -2.61 -6.14
C ALA A 568 12.59 -2.64 -4.93
N LEU A 569 11.86 -3.74 -4.72
CA LEU A 569 10.89 -3.93 -3.64
C LEU A 569 11.44 -4.78 -2.47
N LEU A 570 12.72 -5.11 -2.46
CA LEU A 570 13.38 -5.89 -1.40
C LEU A 570 12.67 -7.22 -1.05
N GLY A 571 12.03 -7.84 -2.04
CA GLY A 571 11.23 -9.03 -1.79
C GLY A 571 9.88 -8.76 -1.08
N GLU A 572 9.53 -7.50 -0.85
CA GLU A 572 8.25 -7.04 -0.33
C GLU A 572 7.30 -6.69 -1.48
N GLY A 573 7.02 -7.54 -2.37
CA GLY A 573 6.15 -7.28 -3.48
C GLY A 573 6.16 -8.41 -4.47
N ARG A 574 5.61 -8.12 -5.64
CA ARG A 574 5.57 -9.09 -6.73
C ARG A 574 6.97 -9.57 -7.08
N GLU A 575 7.11 -10.88 -7.24
CA GLU A 575 8.40 -11.54 -7.54
C GLU A 575 9.01 -11.16 -8.90
N ASP A 576 8.31 -10.37 -9.72
CA ASP A 576 8.75 -10.00 -11.08
C ASP A 576 10.13 -9.34 -11.12
N ASN A 577 10.53 -8.67 -10.05
CA ASN A 577 11.85 -8.03 -9.93
C ASN A 577 12.73 -8.65 -8.84
N ASN A 578 12.33 -9.77 -8.28
CA ASN A 578 13.11 -10.43 -7.23
C ASN A 578 14.31 -11.14 -7.89
N THR A 579 15.51 -10.88 -7.36
CA THR A 579 16.74 -11.53 -7.82
C THR A 579 16.91 -12.93 -7.25
N ILE A 580 16.19 -13.26 -6.19
CA ILE A 580 16.22 -14.55 -5.53
C ILE A 580 14.85 -15.19 -5.66
N ILE A 581 14.75 -16.14 -6.57
CA ILE A 581 13.55 -16.97 -6.75
C ILE A 581 13.60 -18.09 -5.71
N GLY A 582 12.55 -18.22 -4.90
CA GLY A 582 12.47 -19.20 -3.82
C GLY A 582 12.85 -20.61 -4.27
N GLY A 583 13.88 -21.18 -3.65
CA GLY A 583 14.24 -22.59 -3.73
C GLY A 583 14.96 -23.05 -5.00
N ARG A 584 15.33 -22.18 -5.94
CA ARG A 584 16.13 -22.54 -7.10
C ARG A 584 17.52 -21.93 -7.06
N ASP A 585 18.48 -22.71 -7.57
CA ASP A 585 19.89 -22.38 -7.56
C ASP A 585 20.15 -21.01 -8.21
N PRO A 586 20.64 -20.02 -7.46
CA PRO A 586 21.02 -18.72 -8.00
C PRO A 586 22.16 -18.78 -9.01
N ALA A 587 22.83 -19.93 -9.13
CA ALA A 587 23.96 -20.13 -10.05
C ALA A 587 23.60 -19.90 -11.53
N THR A 588 22.30 -19.89 -11.89
CA THR A 588 21.85 -19.62 -13.26
C THR A 588 21.55 -18.15 -13.53
N LEU A 589 21.45 -17.29 -12.49
CA LEU A 589 21.27 -15.86 -12.63
C LEU A 589 22.61 -15.17 -12.44
N THR A 590 23.27 -14.84 -13.52
CA THR A 590 24.43 -13.95 -13.46
C THR A 590 23.96 -12.52 -13.23
N VAL A 591 24.68 -11.75 -12.42
CA VAL A 591 24.39 -10.31 -12.19
C VAL A 591 24.23 -9.55 -13.50
N ASP A 592 24.96 -9.96 -14.54
CA ASP A 592 24.93 -9.36 -15.89
C ASP A 592 23.64 -9.66 -16.67
N SER A 593 22.90 -10.72 -16.33
CA SER A 593 21.61 -11.03 -16.95
C SER A 593 20.48 -10.16 -16.42
N LEU A 594 20.67 -9.55 -15.25
CA LEU A 594 19.67 -8.70 -14.61
C LEU A 594 19.67 -7.31 -15.25
N LYS A 595 18.54 -6.85 -15.76
CA LYS A 595 18.42 -5.52 -16.40
C LYS A 595 17.42 -4.64 -15.65
N VAL A 596 17.71 -3.34 -15.66
CA VAL A 596 16.75 -2.33 -15.20
C VAL A 596 15.59 -2.29 -16.19
N GLN A 597 14.36 -2.40 -15.69
CA GLN A 597 13.17 -2.12 -16.49
C GLN A 597 13.10 -0.62 -16.76
N LYS A 598 12.87 -0.25 -18.01
CA LYS A 598 12.77 1.15 -18.45
C LYS A 598 11.38 1.42 -18.98
N THR A 599 10.76 2.45 -18.46
CA THR A 599 9.41 2.87 -18.81
C THR A 599 9.42 4.24 -19.48
N ARG A 600 8.54 4.42 -20.47
CA ARG A 600 8.24 5.70 -21.12
C ARG A 600 6.73 5.90 -21.10
N SER A 601 6.29 7.01 -20.60
CA SER A 601 4.89 7.42 -20.57
C SER A 601 4.69 8.66 -21.42
N TYR A 602 3.63 8.64 -22.22
CA TYR A 602 3.12 9.76 -22.99
C TYR A 602 1.69 10.01 -22.56
N GLU A 603 1.34 11.25 -22.31
CA GLU A 603 -0.02 11.63 -21.92
C GLU A 603 -0.41 12.96 -22.57
N VAL A 604 -1.65 13.02 -23.07
CA VAL A 604 -2.31 14.25 -23.50
C VAL A 604 -3.65 14.35 -22.78
N GLY A 605 -4.01 15.54 -22.35
CA GLY A 605 -5.27 15.67 -21.61
C GLY A 605 -5.78 17.09 -21.53
N ALA A 606 -6.98 17.21 -20.97
CA ALA A 606 -7.62 18.47 -20.69
C ALA A 606 -8.23 18.43 -19.28
N LYS A 607 -8.21 19.57 -18.60
CA LYS A 607 -8.82 19.77 -17.29
C LYS A 607 -9.66 21.04 -17.30
N ALA A 608 -10.76 21.01 -16.56
CA ALA A 608 -11.59 22.19 -16.34
C ALA A 608 -12.06 22.21 -14.87
N SER A 609 -12.03 23.40 -14.27
CA SER A 609 -12.57 23.67 -12.94
C SER A 609 -13.61 24.78 -13.09
N LEU A 610 -14.89 24.41 -13.06
CA LEU A 610 -16.01 25.25 -13.45
C LEU A 610 -16.87 25.63 -12.24
N PHE A 611 -17.66 26.68 -12.41
CA PHE A 611 -18.65 27.18 -11.44
C PHE A 611 -18.03 27.53 -10.05
N GLY A 612 -16.85 28.17 -10.06
CA GLY A 612 -16.15 28.49 -8.82
C GLY A 612 -15.66 27.25 -8.10
N GLU A 613 -15.12 26.31 -8.88
CA GLU A 613 -14.53 25.04 -8.42
C GLU A 613 -15.53 23.96 -7.96
N ARG A 614 -16.84 24.18 -8.14
CA ARG A 614 -17.87 23.21 -7.80
C ARG A 614 -17.94 22.02 -8.76
N LEU A 615 -17.37 22.12 -9.96
CA LEU A 615 -17.32 21.05 -10.96
C LEU A 615 -15.91 20.94 -11.55
N SER A 616 -15.27 19.82 -11.34
CA SER A 616 -13.98 19.47 -11.95
C SER A 616 -14.17 18.38 -12.99
N LEU A 617 -13.67 18.62 -14.19
CA LEU A 617 -13.67 17.68 -15.31
C LEU A 617 -12.23 17.36 -15.69
N GLY A 618 -11.97 16.09 -15.97
CA GLY A 618 -10.68 15.62 -16.46
C GLY A 618 -10.85 14.63 -17.60
N LEU A 619 -10.05 14.80 -18.65
CA LEU A 619 -9.92 13.84 -19.76
C LEU A 619 -8.45 13.62 -20.05
N ALA A 620 -8.01 12.37 -20.12
CA ALA A 620 -6.64 12.01 -20.45
C ALA A 620 -6.59 10.81 -21.37
N GLY A 621 -5.76 10.90 -22.42
CA GLY A 621 -5.34 9.77 -23.23
C GLY A 621 -3.87 9.48 -22.97
N PHE A 622 -3.50 8.22 -22.75
CA PHE A 622 -2.15 7.85 -22.40
C PHE A 622 -1.63 6.61 -23.11
N GLN A 623 -0.31 6.52 -23.21
CA GLN A 623 0.43 5.34 -23.59
C GLN A 623 1.62 5.17 -22.67
N THR A 624 1.81 3.96 -22.16
CA THR A 624 2.98 3.56 -21.34
C THR A 624 3.64 2.35 -21.97
N ASP A 625 4.95 2.47 -22.26
CA ASP A 625 5.78 1.41 -22.81
C ASP A 625 6.82 0.98 -21.79
N ILE A 626 6.91 -0.32 -21.50
CA ILE A 626 7.97 -0.92 -20.67
C ILE A 626 8.89 -1.74 -21.57
N ARG A 627 10.19 -1.64 -21.33
CA ARG A 627 11.22 -2.48 -21.91
C ARG A 627 12.03 -3.17 -20.82
N ASN A 628 12.65 -4.29 -21.18
CA ASN A 628 13.36 -5.16 -20.26
C ASN A 628 12.43 -5.67 -19.15
N ALA A 629 11.16 -5.92 -19.46
CA ALA A 629 10.27 -6.59 -18.52
C ALA A 629 10.77 -8.01 -18.29
N ARG A 630 10.64 -8.49 -17.06
CA ARG A 630 10.97 -9.86 -16.70
C ARG A 630 10.00 -10.83 -17.38
N VAL A 631 10.57 -11.86 -17.97
CA VAL A 631 9.84 -12.98 -18.58
C VAL A 631 10.33 -14.28 -17.96
N ILE A 632 9.42 -15.18 -17.65
CA ILE A 632 9.72 -16.53 -17.21
C ILE A 632 9.30 -17.47 -18.33
N ASP A 633 10.23 -18.27 -18.85
CA ASP A 633 9.94 -19.25 -19.88
C ASP A 633 9.29 -20.54 -19.31
N ALA A 634 8.88 -21.45 -20.19
CA ALA A 634 8.28 -22.72 -19.80
C ALA A 634 9.21 -23.62 -18.95
N ASN A 635 10.52 -23.41 -19.05
CA ASN A 635 11.54 -24.08 -18.25
C ASN A 635 11.84 -23.34 -16.94
N GLN A 636 11.09 -22.27 -16.67
CA GLN A 636 11.26 -21.41 -15.49
C GLN A 636 12.56 -20.59 -15.48
N ASN A 637 13.19 -20.37 -16.64
CA ASN A 637 14.32 -19.46 -16.74
C ASN A 637 13.80 -18.03 -16.76
N VAL A 638 14.48 -17.16 -16.00
CA VAL A 638 14.17 -15.74 -15.93
C VAL A 638 15.00 -14.98 -16.95
N SER A 639 14.37 -14.13 -17.73
CA SER A 639 15.02 -13.20 -18.63
C SER A 639 14.40 -11.81 -18.54
N PHE A 640 15.16 -10.77 -18.94
CA PHE A 640 14.71 -9.37 -18.94
C PHE A 640 14.69 -8.84 -20.38
N ILE A 641 13.85 -9.45 -21.20
CA ILE A 641 13.70 -9.16 -22.64
C ILE A 641 12.27 -8.76 -23.02
N GLY A 642 11.33 -8.82 -22.08
CA GLY A 642 9.92 -8.53 -22.34
C GLY A 642 9.68 -7.07 -22.69
N GLU A 643 8.69 -6.84 -23.54
CA GLU A 643 8.10 -5.53 -23.80
C GLU A 643 6.63 -5.56 -23.45
N ASN A 644 6.14 -4.49 -22.84
CA ASN A 644 4.74 -4.32 -22.50
C ASN A 644 4.28 -2.93 -22.87
N ARG A 645 3.06 -2.81 -23.43
CA ARG A 645 2.43 -1.55 -23.77
C ARG A 645 1.01 -1.51 -23.26
N ILE A 646 0.66 -0.42 -22.58
CA ILE A 646 -0.70 -0.12 -22.18
C ILE A 646 -1.11 1.23 -22.76
N ARG A 647 -2.30 1.28 -23.35
CA ARG A 647 -2.95 2.49 -23.84
C ARG A 647 -4.34 2.60 -23.23
N GLY A 648 -4.77 3.82 -22.95
CA GLY A 648 -6.09 4.03 -22.39
C GLY A 648 -6.55 5.46 -22.50
N VAL A 649 -7.83 5.62 -22.18
CA VAL A 649 -8.49 6.92 -22.01
C VAL A 649 -9.14 6.93 -20.63
N GLU A 650 -9.00 8.02 -19.91
CA GLU A 650 -9.61 8.26 -18.61
C GLU A 650 -10.46 9.50 -18.66
N PHE A 651 -11.67 9.41 -18.11
CA PHE A 651 -12.56 10.54 -17.93
C PHE A 651 -12.98 10.61 -16.47
N SER A 652 -12.95 11.79 -15.88
CA SER A 652 -13.37 12.02 -14.51
C SER A 652 -14.28 13.23 -14.40
N VAL A 653 -15.32 13.11 -13.58
CA VAL A 653 -16.23 14.17 -13.20
C VAL A 653 -16.34 14.17 -11.69
N ASN A 654 -16.02 15.30 -11.07
CA ASN A 654 -16.11 15.46 -9.63
C ASN A 654 -16.81 16.79 -9.36
N GLY A 655 -17.71 16.83 -8.39
CA GLY A 655 -18.44 18.05 -8.09
C GLY A 655 -19.31 17.94 -6.83
N GLN A 656 -19.83 19.09 -6.43
CA GLN A 656 -20.77 19.25 -5.33
C GLN A 656 -22.07 19.87 -5.82
#